data_f008228a8e69429fbf09d123f21dbe3f
#
_entry.id   f008228a8e69429fbf09d123f21dbe3f
#
_cell.length_a   1.000
_cell.length_b   1.000
_cell.length_c   1.000
_cell.angle_alpha   90.00
_cell.angle_beta   90.00
_cell.angle_gamma   90.00
#
_symmetry.space_group_name_H-M   'P 1'
#
loop_
_entity.id
_entity.type
_entity.pdbx_description
1 polymer ?
#
loop_
_entity_poly.entity_id
_entity_poly.type
_entity_poly.pdbx_seq_one_letter_code
_entity_poly.pdbx_strand_id
1 'polypeptide(L)'
;MRIALASGLLVLLSFAAPGRAAAQAATTLAGLVTQGENGQPMAGALVVIDELRRETRTDADGTYKFEGIPAGEYHVGVRAEGYTTRRTEVVVGSTPATLDLVVEFDLHFAEVLSVSPNPRPQFESYQPTSVLTGQELSRQLESTVAATLQSEPGIAMRAFGSAPARPVIRGLDGDRVVVVEDGQRTGDLSAQSSDHGVPINPAAARRMEVVRGPATLLYGANAIGGLVNIISDQIPSEKTLGANGNFTFDMGTNGRQGGGAGDVHVGNGRWAFHFGGSGSRIGNYSTPEGEVENSHSRTATASLGGAWTGEHSYVGASYGYTDMEYGIPIVEEGQVSLDPRRHSFNVRAGGQALPGFIQSYRATLGVRRYQHSELEGDEIGTTFSNDQVEGEVVLSHRKAAGLLGSVGGWLLNRQFEALGEEALSPPVDQNSVAGFLYEEVAWPHATLQFGGRLDHTRYAPDGGLRNTDFTEFSGSVGALIRPAAANDNFVIAASLARAARPPALEELYFYGRHLGNFAYEIGNPNLAPERGLGFDLALRARGRRFEGEISLFRNDISNFIFRNPISDDEFAARHGEFDLRFNTETEGNDPGGELQYFEFVGRDATLWGAEAHGDLKFTAQWIGEFTFDMVRGTLNDTNENLPRMPPYRGILGLRYQNAGLQVGGGVNLVATQDRVYGAEAPTDGYATLRLYGSYSFTKARMLHTLTARLENATNELYRNHLNYLKDQLPEMGRTFRLVYTLGF
;
A
#
# COMPACT_ATOMS: atom_id res chain seq x y z
N MET A 1 16.82 -21.07 24.91
CA MET A 1 15.71 -20.39 25.59
C MET A 1 16.21 -19.74 26.88
N ARG A 2 16.75 -18.55 26.81
CA ARG A 2 17.05 -17.69 27.95
C ARG A 2 16.68 -16.27 27.57
N ILE A 3 15.53 -15.81 28.07
CA ILE A 3 15.03 -14.44 27.93
C ILE A 3 15.85 -13.57 28.87
N ALA A 4 16.68 -12.68 28.32
CA ALA A 4 17.34 -11.61 29.06
C ALA A 4 16.47 -10.37 28.97
N LEU A 5 15.78 -10.03 30.04
CA LEU A 5 15.07 -8.77 30.24
C LEU A 5 16.09 -7.63 30.32
N ALA A 6 16.11 -6.78 29.29
CA ALA A 6 16.82 -5.51 29.38
C ALA A 6 15.90 -4.48 30.04
N SER A 7 16.32 -3.97 31.19
CA SER A 7 15.62 -2.94 31.97
C SER A 7 15.71 -1.60 31.24
N GLY A 8 14.61 -1.17 30.61
CA GLY A 8 14.48 0.12 29.98
C GLY A 8 14.00 1.20 30.96
N LEU A 9 14.67 2.28 30.96
CA LEU A 9 14.61 3.48 31.78
C LEU A 9 13.21 4.12 31.77
N LEU A 10 12.51 4.05 32.90
CA LEU A 10 11.25 4.76 33.16
C LEU A 10 11.58 6.19 33.62
N VAL A 11 11.49 7.18 32.71
CA VAL A 11 11.56 8.60 33.10
C VAL A 11 10.18 9.01 33.56
N LEU A 12 9.99 9.10 34.86
CA LEU A 12 8.83 9.70 35.52
C LEU A 12 8.91 11.23 35.41
N LEU A 13 8.17 11.79 34.47
CA LEU A 13 7.83 13.22 34.44
C LEU A 13 6.69 13.46 35.42
N SER A 14 7.02 14.08 36.56
CA SER A 14 6.05 14.59 37.53
C SER A 14 5.31 15.81 36.94
N PHE A 15 4.09 15.61 36.50
CA PHE A 15 3.21 16.71 36.12
C PHE A 15 2.44 17.23 37.34
N ALA A 16 2.60 18.52 37.62
CA ALA A 16 1.77 19.26 38.57
C ALA A 16 0.30 19.22 38.11
N ALA A 17 -0.60 18.93 39.02
CA ALA A 17 -2.04 18.90 38.77
C ALA A 17 -2.54 20.27 38.33
N PRO A 18 -3.21 20.43 37.18
CA PRO A 18 -3.91 21.65 36.87
C PRO A 18 -5.22 21.74 37.67
N GLY A 19 -5.52 22.95 38.11
CA GLY A 19 -6.73 23.26 38.86
C GLY A 19 -8.00 22.81 38.14
N ARG A 20 -9.04 22.50 38.94
CA ARG A 20 -10.40 22.16 38.48
C ARG A 20 -10.91 23.22 37.50
N ALA A 21 -10.92 22.89 36.21
CA ALA A 21 -11.72 23.60 35.22
C ALA A 21 -13.19 23.39 35.57
N ALA A 22 -13.97 24.45 35.61
CA ALA A 22 -15.44 24.39 35.77
C ALA A 22 -15.99 23.47 34.66
N ALA A 23 -16.91 22.57 35.05
CA ALA A 23 -17.56 21.71 34.08
C ALA A 23 -18.32 22.58 33.07
N GLN A 24 -17.83 22.65 31.83
CA GLN A 24 -18.54 23.28 30.72
C GLN A 24 -19.85 22.50 30.51
N ALA A 25 -20.95 23.23 30.37
CA ALA A 25 -22.27 22.62 30.10
C ALA A 25 -22.16 21.84 28.76
N ALA A 26 -22.32 20.54 28.85
CA ALA A 26 -22.32 19.66 27.71
C ALA A 26 -23.70 19.63 27.05
N THR A 27 -23.77 19.75 25.75
CA THR A 27 -25.02 19.79 24.97
C THR A 27 -25.04 18.73 23.87
N THR A 28 -26.04 18.78 23.02
CA THR A 28 -26.25 17.84 21.89
C THR A 28 -25.98 18.56 20.56
N LEU A 29 -25.30 17.88 19.66
CA LEU A 29 -25.23 18.23 18.23
C LEU A 29 -25.96 17.14 17.43
N ALA A 30 -26.93 17.52 16.60
CA ALA A 30 -27.69 16.59 15.77
C ALA A 30 -27.95 17.20 14.38
N GLY A 31 -28.37 16.40 13.42
CA GLY A 31 -28.71 16.87 12.08
C GLY A 31 -29.05 15.74 11.12
N LEU A 32 -29.24 16.08 9.87
CA LEU A 32 -29.56 15.20 8.76
C LEU A 32 -28.40 15.18 7.75
N VAL A 33 -28.05 14.02 7.22
CA VAL A 33 -27.13 13.88 6.10
C VAL A 33 -27.94 13.54 4.86
N THR A 34 -27.78 14.33 3.78
CA THR A 34 -28.48 14.14 2.50
C THR A 34 -27.51 14.10 1.32
N GLN A 35 -27.90 13.40 0.27
CA GLN A 35 -27.18 13.39 -1.02
C GLN A 35 -27.50 14.67 -1.80
N GLY A 36 -26.48 15.39 -2.24
CA GLY A 36 -26.65 16.67 -2.97
C GLY A 36 -27.34 16.54 -4.33
N GLU A 37 -27.26 15.37 -4.96
CA GLU A 37 -27.85 15.15 -6.29
C GLU A 37 -29.36 15.00 -6.28
N ASN A 38 -29.93 14.45 -5.23
CA ASN A 38 -31.35 14.08 -5.17
C ASN A 38 -32.04 14.46 -3.86
N GLY A 39 -31.30 15.00 -2.88
CA GLY A 39 -31.82 15.37 -1.56
C GLY A 39 -32.26 14.19 -0.69
N GLN A 40 -31.94 12.96 -1.08
CA GLN A 40 -32.34 11.77 -0.30
C GLN A 40 -31.49 11.63 0.97
N PRO A 41 -32.10 11.19 2.09
CA PRO A 41 -31.35 10.88 3.28
C PRO A 41 -30.29 9.81 3.05
N MET A 42 -29.12 9.99 3.66
CA MET A 42 -28.01 9.04 3.58
C MET A 42 -27.91 8.22 4.86
N ALA A 43 -28.37 6.97 4.83
CA ALA A 43 -28.25 6.04 5.92
C ALA A 43 -26.83 5.46 6.02
N GLY A 44 -26.35 5.21 7.27
CA GLY A 44 -25.07 4.57 7.52
C GLY A 44 -23.84 5.45 7.31
N ALA A 45 -24.00 6.71 6.92
CA ALA A 45 -22.90 7.66 6.78
C ALA A 45 -22.25 7.93 8.14
N LEU A 46 -20.91 7.92 8.20
CA LEU A 46 -20.16 8.19 9.40
C LEU A 46 -19.94 9.69 9.54
N VAL A 47 -20.53 10.30 10.58
CA VAL A 47 -20.35 11.71 10.91
C VAL A 47 -19.25 11.85 11.95
N VAL A 48 -18.30 12.74 11.74
CA VAL A 48 -17.09 12.90 12.57
C VAL A 48 -16.96 14.33 13.05
N ILE A 49 -16.63 14.52 14.32
CA ILE A 49 -16.19 15.80 14.90
C ILE A 49 -14.67 15.72 15.08
N ASP A 50 -13.92 16.46 14.26
CA ASP A 50 -12.47 16.35 14.19
C ASP A 50 -11.76 16.68 15.50
N GLU A 51 -12.09 17.79 16.16
CA GLU A 51 -11.42 18.26 17.37
C GLU A 51 -11.67 17.31 18.57
N LEU A 52 -12.81 16.62 18.56
CA LEU A 52 -13.17 15.67 19.61
C LEU A 52 -12.82 14.23 19.24
N ARG A 53 -12.47 13.98 17.98
CA ARG A 53 -12.29 12.62 17.40
C ARG A 53 -13.47 11.71 17.77
N ARG A 54 -14.66 12.26 17.72
CA ARG A 54 -15.91 11.53 17.97
C ARG A 54 -16.60 11.27 16.66
N GLU A 55 -17.20 10.11 16.56
CA GLU A 55 -17.94 9.69 15.37
C GLU A 55 -19.29 9.07 15.77
N THR A 56 -20.24 9.16 14.86
CA THR A 56 -21.56 8.52 14.94
C THR A 56 -22.02 8.19 13.54
N ARG A 57 -22.89 7.18 13.39
CA ARG A 57 -23.48 6.85 12.09
C ARG A 57 -24.89 7.41 11.99
N THR A 58 -25.28 7.79 10.77
CA THR A 58 -26.65 8.13 10.46
C THR A 58 -27.54 6.90 10.52
N ASP A 59 -28.76 7.09 11.01
CA ASP A 59 -29.81 6.06 10.99
C ASP A 59 -30.44 5.88 9.59
N ALA A 60 -31.51 5.07 9.51
CA ALA A 60 -32.20 4.78 8.25
C ALA A 60 -32.81 6.02 7.59
N ASP A 61 -33.11 7.05 8.34
CA ASP A 61 -33.68 8.32 7.91
C ASP A 61 -32.59 9.38 7.66
N GLY A 62 -31.29 8.99 7.73
CA GLY A 62 -30.15 9.87 7.52
C GLY A 62 -29.86 10.79 8.72
N THR A 63 -30.51 10.63 9.85
CA THR A 63 -30.30 11.49 11.03
C THR A 63 -29.11 11.01 11.86
N TYR A 64 -28.41 11.96 12.50
CA TYR A 64 -27.30 11.69 13.41
C TYR A 64 -27.40 12.50 14.70
N LYS A 65 -26.77 12.02 15.75
CA LYS A 65 -26.75 12.69 17.06
C LYS A 65 -25.46 12.41 17.83
N PHE A 66 -24.87 13.49 18.35
CA PHE A 66 -23.82 13.45 19.35
C PHE A 66 -24.36 14.01 20.67
N GLU A 67 -24.21 13.30 21.76
CA GLU A 67 -24.55 13.74 23.11
C GLU A 67 -23.30 14.15 23.90
N GLY A 68 -23.43 15.09 24.79
CA GLY A 68 -22.32 15.47 25.67
C GLY A 68 -21.21 16.21 24.98
N ILE A 69 -21.51 17.08 23.99
CA ILE A 69 -20.53 17.95 23.31
C ILE A 69 -20.25 19.17 24.17
N PRO A 70 -19.01 19.44 24.56
CA PRO A 70 -18.62 20.69 25.24
C PRO A 70 -18.91 21.90 24.35
N ALA A 71 -19.15 23.06 24.95
CA ALA A 71 -19.26 24.31 24.19
C ALA A 71 -17.92 24.64 23.51
N GLY A 72 -17.95 24.98 22.21
CA GLY A 72 -16.76 25.22 21.40
C GLY A 72 -17.08 25.35 19.92
N GLU A 73 -16.05 25.61 19.12
CA GLU A 73 -16.09 25.60 17.67
C GLU A 73 -15.54 24.25 17.18
N TYR A 74 -16.27 23.60 16.27
CA TYR A 74 -15.95 22.25 15.79
C TYR A 74 -16.08 22.16 14.29
N HIS A 75 -15.21 21.36 13.68
CA HIS A 75 -15.34 20.94 12.30
C HIS A 75 -15.99 19.56 12.25
N VAL A 76 -17.13 19.50 11.57
CA VAL A 76 -17.90 18.27 11.38
C VAL A 76 -17.80 17.83 9.93
N GLY A 77 -17.36 16.60 9.71
CA GLY A 77 -17.28 15.96 8.41
C GLY A 77 -18.17 14.74 8.32
N VAL A 78 -18.49 14.33 7.09
CA VAL A 78 -19.21 13.08 6.81
C VAL A 78 -18.30 12.15 6.02
N ARG A 79 -18.27 10.89 6.37
CA ARG A 79 -17.62 9.81 5.64
C ARG A 79 -18.70 8.87 5.09
N ALA A 80 -18.79 8.78 3.78
CA ALA A 80 -19.67 7.85 3.10
C ALA A 80 -18.96 7.38 1.84
N GLU A 81 -18.98 6.09 1.58
CA GLU A 81 -18.27 5.48 0.45
C GLU A 81 -18.70 6.10 -0.88
N GLY A 82 -17.74 6.58 -1.66
CA GLY A 82 -17.98 7.26 -2.93
C GLY A 82 -18.56 8.67 -2.83
N TYR A 83 -18.58 9.27 -1.64
CA TYR A 83 -19.08 10.62 -1.43
C TYR A 83 -18.06 11.50 -0.74
N THR A 84 -18.00 12.77 -1.16
CA THR A 84 -17.08 13.75 -0.59
C THR A 84 -17.48 14.14 0.82
N THR A 85 -16.50 14.23 1.71
CA THR A 85 -16.67 14.71 3.08
C THR A 85 -16.44 16.22 3.12
N ARG A 86 -17.50 17.02 3.09
CA ARG A 86 -17.37 18.45 3.38
C ARG A 86 -17.22 18.65 4.87
N ARG A 87 -16.14 19.32 5.28
CA ARG A 87 -16.01 19.84 6.64
C ARG A 87 -16.83 21.11 6.78
N THR A 88 -17.72 21.12 7.75
CA THR A 88 -18.56 22.27 8.06
C THR A 88 -18.25 22.73 9.48
N GLU A 89 -17.96 23.99 9.65
CA GLU A 89 -17.74 24.59 10.96
C GLU A 89 -19.07 24.79 11.68
N VAL A 90 -19.12 24.40 12.95
CA VAL A 90 -20.28 24.58 13.81
C VAL A 90 -19.87 25.09 15.19
N VAL A 91 -20.58 26.12 15.67
CA VAL A 91 -20.43 26.64 17.02
C VAL A 91 -21.45 25.95 17.91
N VAL A 92 -20.99 25.17 18.88
CA VAL A 92 -21.83 24.50 19.87
C VAL A 92 -21.79 25.35 21.17
N GLY A 93 -22.95 25.86 21.56
CA GLY A 93 -23.12 26.64 22.78
C GLY A 93 -23.63 25.78 23.95
N SER A 94 -24.38 26.40 24.85
CA SER A 94 -25.03 25.73 25.97
C SER A 94 -26.41 25.11 25.64
N THR A 95 -26.90 25.38 24.42
CA THR A 95 -28.17 24.83 23.89
C THR A 95 -27.92 23.80 22.80
N PRO A 96 -28.82 22.84 22.56
CA PRO A 96 -28.67 21.91 21.42
C PRO A 96 -28.44 22.61 20.09
N ALA A 97 -27.45 22.16 19.36
CA ALA A 97 -27.12 22.67 18.03
C ALA A 97 -27.60 21.68 16.96
N THR A 98 -28.03 22.22 15.81
CA THR A 98 -28.42 21.42 14.64
C THR A 98 -27.50 21.79 13.48
N LEU A 99 -26.99 20.76 12.78
CA LEU A 99 -26.17 20.94 11.58
C LEU A 99 -26.58 19.89 10.55
N ASP A 100 -27.23 20.32 9.47
CA ASP A 100 -27.53 19.46 8.33
C ASP A 100 -26.36 19.46 7.36
N LEU A 101 -25.99 18.28 6.87
CA LEU A 101 -24.83 18.05 6.01
C LEU A 101 -25.26 17.49 4.66
N VAL A 102 -24.67 18.01 3.60
CA VAL A 102 -24.89 17.53 2.25
C VAL A 102 -23.63 16.88 1.75
N VAL A 103 -23.73 15.64 1.23
CA VAL A 103 -22.61 14.92 0.61
C VAL A 103 -22.81 14.91 -0.91
N GLU A 104 -21.73 15.11 -1.62
CA GLU A 104 -21.68 15.07 -3.08
C GLU A 104 -20.91 13.83 -3.53
N PHE A 105 -21.34 13.18 -4.60
CA PHE A 105 -20.62 12.03 -5.13
C PHE A 105 -19.26 12.45 -5.68
N ASP A 106 -18.20 11.78 -5.24
CA ASP A 106 -16.82 12.07 -5.59
C ASP A 106 -16.01 10.76 -5.62
N LEU A 107 -15.47 10.43 -6.76
CA LEU A 107 -14.70 9.19 -6.96
C LEU A 107 -13.23 9.32 -6.60
N HIS A 108 -12.68 10.56 -6.56
CA HIS A 108 -11.24 10.74 -6.39
C HIS A 108 -10.83 11.10 -4.97
N PHE A 109 -11.65 11.83 -4.22
CA PHE A 109 -11.25 12.43 -2.96
C PHE A 109 -12.21 12.16 -1.78
N ALA A 110 -13.18 11.26 -1.97
CA ALA A 110 -14.18 10.97 -0.95
C ALA A 110 -13.62 10.25 0.28
N GLU A 111 -12.52 9.52 0.12
CA GLU A 111 -12.03 8.59 1.13
C GLU A 111 -11.12 9.26 2.16
N VAL A 112 -11.15 8.71 3.37
CA VAL A 112 -10.27 9.10 4.46
C VAL A 112 -9.13 8.11 4.60
N LEU A 113 -7.90 8.62 4.55
CA LEU A 113 -6.70 7.82 4.64
C LEU A 113 -6.49 7.28 6.04
N SER A 114 -6.32 5.97 6.17
CA SER A 114 -5.93 5.31 7.42
C SER A 114 -4.42 5.33 7.64
N VAL A 115 -3.66 5.55 6.57
CA VAL A 115 -2.19 5.58 6.57
C VAL A 115 -1.58 6.87 7.14
N SER A 116 -2.39 7.80 7.61
CA SER A 116 -1.94 9.02 8.29
C SER A 116 -2.00 8.88 9.80
N PRO A 117 -1.08 9.47 10.59
CA PRO A 117 -1.18 9.54 12.05
C PRO A 117 -2.49 10.18 12.51
N ASN A 118 -2.94 11.19 11.77
CA ASN A 118 -4.24 11.82 11.91
C ASN A 118 -5.08 11.49 10.67
N PRO A 119 -6.10 10.63 10.75
CA PRO A 119 -6.98 10.33 9.63
C PRO A 119 -7.55 11.61 9.02
N ARG A 120 -7.45 11.73 7.70
CA ARG A 120 -7.90 12.91 6.96
C ARG A 120 -8.47 12.54 5.60
N PRO A 121 -9.32 13.39 5.00
CA PRO A 121 -9.75 13.20 3.62
C PRO A 121 -8.55 13.18 2.68
N GLN A 122 -8.62 12.35 1.65
CA GLN A 122 -7.59 12.24 0.61
C GLN A 122 -7.25 13.61 0.00
N PHE A 123 -8.25 14.47 -0.22
CA PHE A 123 -8.08 15.82 -0.74
C PHE A 123 -7.14 16.70 0.11
N GLU A 124 -7.05 16.43 1.39
CA GLU A 124 -6.22 17.14 2.36
C GLU A 124 -4.93 16.39 2.73
N SER A 125 -4.54 15.39 1.97
CA SER A 125 -3.25 14.72 2.17
C SER A 125 -2.08 15.63 1.79
N TYR A 126 -0.99 15.58 2.54
CA TYR A 126 0.25 16.30 2.20
C TYR A 126 0.98 15.66 1.02
N GLN A 127 0.81 14.37 0.83
CA GLN A 127 1.42 13.58 -0.23
C GLN A 127 0.35 13.16 -1.25
N PRO A 128 0.72 12.94 -2.51
CA PRO A 128 -0.17 12.32 -3.48
C PRO A 128 -0.58 10.91 -3.03
N THR A 129 -1.87 10.63 -3.07
CA THR A 129 -2.44 9.36 -2.60
C THR A 129 -3.49 8.84 -3.56
N SER A 130 -3.67 7.52 -3.60
CA SER A 130 -4.77 6.86 -4.29
C SER A 130 -5.51 5.95 -3.33
N VAL A 131 -6.82 5.84 -3.49
CA VAL A 131 -7.67 4.92 -2.73
C VAL A 131 -8.61 4.21 -3.69
N LEU A 132 -8.55 2.89 -3.71
CA LEU A 132 -9.49 2.05 -4.44
C LEU A 132 -10.44 1.38 -3.45
N THR A 133 -11.74 1.60 -3.63
CA THR A 133 -12.81 1.02 -2.82
C THR A 133 -14.08 0.80 -3.64
N GLY A 134 -15.00 -0.02 -3.15
CA GLY A 134 -16.34 -0.22 -3.72
C GLY A 134 -16.35 -0.52 -5.21
N GLN A 135 -17.11 0.26 -5.97
CA GLN A 135 -17.27 0.06 -7.41
C GLN A 135 -15.96 0.27 -8.19
N GLU A 136 -15.10 1.20 -7.75
CA GLU A 136 -13.82 1.46 -8.41
C GLU A 136 -12.85 0.28 -8.22
N LEU A 137 -12.77 -0.27 -7.00
CA LEU A 137 -11.99 -1.48 -6.76
C LEU A 137 -12.51 -2.66 -7.62
N SER A 138 -13.84 -2.84 -7.70
CA SER A 138 -14.44 -3.87 -8.55
C SER A 138 -14.14 -3.65 -10.03
N ARG A 139 -14.07 -2.39 -10.48
CA ARG A 139 -13.76 -2.02 -11.86
C ARG A 139 -12.29 -2.27 -12.22
N GLN A 140 -11.38 -2.16 -11.26
CA GLN A 140 -9.94 -2.35 -11.47
C GLN A 140 -9.42 -3.72 -11.01
N LEU A 141 -10.26 -4.55 -10.39
CA LEU A 141 -9.86 -5.82 -9.77
C LEU A 141 -9.15 -6.75 -10.77
N GLU A 142 -7.91 -7.10 -10.46
CA GLU A 142 -7.05 -8.00 -11.20
C GLU A 142 -6.58 -9.17 -10.33
N SER A 143 -5.75 -10.06 -10.87
CA SER A 143 -5.26 -11.26 -10.19
C SER A 143 -4.29 -10.97 -9.04
N THR A 144 -3.55 -9.86 -9.11
CA THR A 144 -2.57 -9.46 -8.12
C THR A 144 -2.82 -8.04 -7.63
N VAL A 145 -2.29 -7.70 -6.46
CA VAL A 145 -2.36 -6.33 -5.91
C VAL A 145 -1.73 -5.32 -6.86
N ALA A 146 -0.57 -5.64 -7.43
CA ALA A 146 0.14 -4.76 -8.35
C ALA A 146 -0.67 -4.52 -9.64
N ALA A 147 -1.22 -5.56 -10.23
CA ALA A 147 -2.06 -5.46 -11.42
C ALA A 147 -3.35 -4.66 -11.15
N THR A 148 -3.95 -4.81 -9.97
CA THR A 148 -5.13 -4.03 -9.55
C THR A 148 -4.81 -2.54 -9.45
N LEU A 149 -3.63 -2.18 -8.98
CA LEU A 149 -3.21 -0.80 -8.77
C LEU A 149 -2.54 -0.13 -9.99
N GLN A 150 -2.19 -0.89 -11.02
CA GLN A 150 -1.38 -0.37 -12.14
C GLN A 150 -2.05 0.75 -12.97
N SER A 151 -3.36 0.94 -12.86
CA SER A 151 -4.05 2.06 -13.53
C SER A 151 -3.93 3.39 -12.77
N GLU A 152 -3.47 3.35 -11.50
CA GLU A 152 -3.27 4.54 -10.70
C GLU A 152 -2.02 5.33 -11.15
N PRO A 153 -2.04 6.68 -11.06
CA PRO A 153 -0.90 7.49 -11.47
C PRO A 153 0.34 7.17 -10.64
N GLY A 154 1.52 7.12 -11.29
CA GLY A 154 2.81 6.86 -10.66
C GLY A 154 3.01 5.43 -10.16
N ILE A 155 2.07 4.51 -10.47
CA ILE A 155 2.16 3.11 -10.08
C ILE A 155 2.36 2.24 -11.33
N ALA A 156 3.41 1.46 -11.33
CA ALA A 156 3.69 0.43 -12.32
C ALA A 156 3.73 -0.95 -11.65
N MET A 157 3.83 -1.99 -12.44
CA MET A 157 3.88 -3.37 -11.99
C MET A 157 5.21 -4.00 -12.37
N ARG A 158 6.03 -4.39 -11.39
CA ARG A 158 7.07 -5.38 -11.60
C ARG A 158 6.41 -6.74 -11.71
N ALA A 159 6.82 -7.55 -12.65
CA ALA A 159 6.32 -8.90 -12.85
C ALA A 159 7.46 -9.88 -13.16
N PHE A 160 7.19 -11.15 -12.90
CA PHE A 160 8.01 -12.28 -13.33
C PHE A 160 7.05 -13.41 -13.77
N GLY A 161 6.38 -13.21 -14.90
CA GLY A 161 5.24 -14.02 -15.30
C GLY A 161 3.91 -13.45 -14.77
N SER A 162 2.93 -14.33 -14.50
CA SER A 162 1.53 -13.93 -14.22
C SER A 162 1.21 -13.70 -12.74
N ALA A 163 1.92 -14.33 -11.83
CA ALA A 163 1.61 -14.33 -10.39
C ALA A 163 2.62 -13.56 -9.55
N PRO A 164 3.94 -13.71 -9.70
CA PRO A 164 4.89 -12.90 -8.98
C PRO A 164 4.83 -11.47 -9.50
N ALA A 165 4.11 -10.62 -8.80
CA ALA A 165 3.94 -9.23 -9.16
C ALA A 165 4.00 -8.33 -7.92
N ARG A 166 4.65 -7.16 -8.06
CA ARG A 166 4.81 -6.19 -6.99
C ARG A 166 4.58 -4.77 -7.50
N PRO A 167 3.93 -3.89 -6.69
CA PRO A 167 3.80 -2.49 -7.04
C PRO A 167 5.16 -1.79 -7.08
N VAL A 168 5.37 -1.01 -8.13
CA VAL A 168 6.49 -0.08 -8.30
C VAL A 168 5.94 1.32 -8.22
N ILE A 169 6.45 2.14 -7.32
CA ILE A 169 5.98 3.51 -7.11
C ILE A 169 7.06 4.48 -7.58
N ARG A 170 6.76 5.29 -8.61
CA ARG A 170 7.70 6.28 -9.17
C ARG A 170 9.06 5.68 -9.57
N GLY A 171 9.06 4.45 -10.07
CA GLY A 171 10.27 3.72 -10.44
C GLY A 171 11.04 3.10 -9.27
N LEU A 172 10.55 3.22 -8.03
CA LEU A 172 11.13 2.60 -6.85
C LEU A 172 10.41 1.29 -6.52
N ASP A 173 11.18 0.25 -6.20
CA ASP A 173 10.74 -1.11 -5.97
C ASP A 173 11.48 -1.77 -4.78
N GLY A 174 11.19 -3.05 -4.54
CA GLY A 174 11.81 -3.83 -3.48
C GLY A 174 11.49 -3.26 -2.10
N ASP A 175 12.47 -3.24 -1.23
CA ASP A 175 12.36 -2.71 0.12
C ASP A 175 12.13 -1.18 0.20
N ARG A 176 12.09 -0.47 -0.93
CA ARG A 176 11.75 0.96 -0.99
C ARG A 176 10.25 1.22 -1.02
N VAL A 177 9.45 0.19 -1.33
CA VAL A 177 7.98 0.25 -1.32
C VAL A 177 7.46 -0.75 -0.28
N VAL A 178 6.83 -0.24 0.77
CA VAL A 178 6.30 -1.09 1.84
C VAL A 178 4.89 -1.55 1.48
N VAL A 179 4.67 -2.86 1.49
CA VAL A 179 3.33 -3.45 1.36
C VAL A 179 2.87 -3.92 2.73
N VAL A 180 1.70 -3.47 3.15
CA VAL A 180 1.11 -3.81 4.45
C VAL A 180 -0.33 -4.30 4.29
N GLU A 181 -0.75 -5.16 5.19
CA GLU A 181 -2.13 -5.60 5.35
C GLU A 181 -2.66 -5.13 6.71
N ASP A 182 -3.76 -4.34 6.68
CA ASP A 182 -4.32 -3.70 7.88
C ASP A 182 -3.28 -2.90 8.70
N GLY A 183 -2.32 -2.27 8.00
CA GLY A 183 -1.28 -1.44 8.60
C GLY A 183 -0.06 -2.18 9.16
N GLN A 184 0.05 -3.50 8.97
CA GLN A 184 1.20 -4.31 9.38
C GLN A 184 1.88 -4.96 8.17
N ARG A 185 3.20 -5.12 8.21
CA ARG A 185 3.97 -5.75 7.13
C ARG A 185 3.45 -7.15 6.85
N THR A 186 3.43 -7.51 5.57
CA THR A 186 2.93 -8.83 5.10
C THR A 186 3.81 -9.99 5.56
N GLY A 187 5.10 -9.74 5.79
CA GLY A 187 6.08 -10.74 6.22
C GLY A 187 6.47 -11.73 5.12
N ASP A 188 6.12 -11.45 3.87
CA ASP A 188 6.56 -12.20 2.70
C ASP A 188 7.96 -11.80 2.22
N LEU A 189 8.47 -12.48 1.21
CA LEU A 189 9.78 -12.26 0.60
C LEU A 189 9.70 -11.57 -0.78
N SER A 190 8.54 -11.02 -1.15
CA SER A 190 8.34 -10.39 -2.46
C SER A 190 9.21 -9.15 -2.71
N ALA A 191 9.75 -8.54 -1.65
CA ALA A 191 10.69 -7.43 -1.78
C ALA A 191 12.11 -7.89 -2.16
N GLN A 192 12.48 -9.11 -1.78
CA GLN A 192 13.85 -9.63 -1.91
C GLN A 192 14.16 -10.13 -3.31
N SER A 193 13.19 -10.82 -3.93
CA SER A 193 13.39 -11.38 -5.26
C SER A 193 12.25 -11.03 -6.21
N SER A 194 12.52 -11.06 -7.51
CA SER A 194 11.55 -10.71 -8.56
C SER A 194 10.55 -11.82 -8.83
N ASP A 195 10.91 -13.05 -8.62
CA ASP A 195 10.09 -14.26 -8.75
C ASP A 195 9.18 -14.53 -7.55
N HIS A 196 9.36 -13.80 -6.43
CA HIS A 196 8.51 -13.91 -5.26
C HIS A 196 7.29 -12.99 -5.35
N GLY A 197 6.09 -13.58 -5.26
CA GLY A 197 4.81 -12.85 -5.31
C GLY A 197 4.35 -12.32 -3.95
N VAL A 198 3.52 -11.28 -3.96
CA VAL A 198 2.80 -10.81 -2.76
C VAL A 198 1.63 -11.76 -2.49
N PRO A 199 1.61 -12.50 -1.35
CA PRO A 199 0.60 -13.54 -1.09
C PRO A 199 -0.70 -12.93 -0.54
N ILE A 200 -1.34 -12.05 -1.31
CA ILE A 200 -2.62 -11.40 -1.00
C ILE A 200 -3.54 -11.54 -2.21
N ASN A 201 -4.74 -12.07 -1.99
CA ASN A 201 -5.79 -12.04 -3.00
C ASN A 201 -6.51 -10.69 -2.97
N PRO A 202 -6.40 -9.86 -4.03
CA PRO A 202 -7.02 -8.53 -4.06
C PRO A 202 -8.55 -8.55 -3.96
N ALA A 203 -9.21 -9.65 -4.33
CA ALA A 203 -10.66 -9.79 -4.17
C ALA A 203 -11.13 -9.84 -2.70
N ALA A 204 -10.23 -10.16 -1.75
CA ALA A 204 -10.50 -10.13 -0.33
C ALA A 204 -10.31 -8.73 0.31
N ALA A 205 -9.78 -7.77 -0.45
CA ALA A 205 -9.59 -6.41 0.04
C ALA A 205 -10.92 -5.63 0.03
N ARG A 206 -11.21 -4.93 1.10
CA ARG A 206 -12.30 -3.93 1.15
C ARG A 206 -11.85 -2.61 0.53
N ARG A 207 -10.57 -2.28 0.70
CA ARG A 207 -9.98 -1.04 0.24
C ARG A 207 -8.46 -1.21 0.07
N MET A 208 -7.89 -0.50 -0.90
CA MET A 208 -6.45 -0.37 -1.09
C MET A 208 -6.07 1.10 -1.04
N GLU A 209 -5.08 1.44 -0.23
CA GLU A 209 -4.55 2.81 -0.11
C GLU A 209 -3.10 2.82 -0.59
N VAL A 210 -2.75 3.81 -1.40
CA VAL A 210 -1.38 4.02 -1.86
C VAL A 210 -0.93 5.43 -1.50
N VAL A 211 0.21 5.54 -0.84
CA VAL A 211 0.90 6.81 -0.61
C VAL A 211 2.14 6.83 -1.48
N ARG A 212 2.27 7.86 -2.32
CA ARG A 212 3.41 8.05 -3.21
C ARG A 212 4.41 9.02 -2.60
N GLY A 213 5.70 8.68 -2.67
CA GLY A 213 6.76 9.42 -2.01
C GLY A 213 6.98 8.98 -0.55
N PRO A 214 7.93 9.59 0.17
CA PRO A 214 8.36 9.12 1.47
C PRO A 214 7.25 9.08 2.52
N ALA A 215 6.85 7.86 2.93
CA ALA A 215 5.84 7.60 3.97
C ALA A 215 6.48 7.09 5.28
N THR A 216 7.71 7.50 5.57
CA THR A 216 8.59 6.88 6.57
C THR A 216 8.20 7.16 8.02
N LEU A 217 7.44 8.20 8.32
CA LEU A 217 7.14 8.55 9.72
C LEU A 217 6.39 7.45 10.46
N LEU A 218 5.36 6.85 9.87
CA LEU A 218 4.61 5.75 10.48
C LEU A 218 5.19 4.38 10.12
N TYR A 219 5.49 4.16 8.83
CA TYR A 219 5.74 2.82 8.30
C TYR A 219 7.21 2.43 8.22
N GLY A 220 8.10 3.29 8.74
CA GLY A 220 9.51 3.00 8.95
C GLY A 220 10.41 3.35 7.77
N ALA A 221 11.68 3.05 7.99
CA ALA A 221 12.79 3.44 7.12
C ALA A 221 12.66 2.96 5.68
N ASN A 222 11.96 1.86 5.42
CA ASN A 222 11.84 1.27 4.08
C ASN A 222 10.84 1.97 3.15
N ALA A 223 10.03 2.93 3.62
CA ALA A 223 9.00 3.59 2.81
C ALA A 223 9.55 4.83 2.07
N ILE A 224 10.71 4.74 1.42
CA ILE A 224 11.31 5.84 0.63
C ILE A 224 10.49 6.13 -0.63
N GLY A 225 10.05 5.08 -1.34
CA GLY A 225 9.25 5.16 -2.55
C GLY A 225 7.77 5.36 -2.26
N GLY A 226 7.29 4.78 -1.17
CA GLY A 226 5.89 4.84 -0.80
C GLY A 226 5.38 3.62 -0.04
N LEU A 227 4.07 3.57 0.09
CA LEU A 227 3.36 2.54 0.83
C LEU A 227 2.13 2.08 0.07
N VAL A 228 1.87 0.77 0.09
CA VAL A 228 0.60 0.15 -0.32
C VAL A 228 -0.02 -0.52 0.90
N ASN A 229 -1.21 -0.08 1.32
CA ASN A 229 -1.95 -0.66 2.44
C ASN A 229 -3.22 -1.34 1.93
N ILE A 230 -3.29 -2.65 2.11
CA ILE A 230 -4.46 -3.45 1.80
C ILE A 230 -5.30 -3.60 3.07
N ILE A 231 -6.53 -3.14 3.03
CA ILE A 231 -7.44 -3.18 4.18
C ILE A 231 -8.42 -4.31 3.99
N SER A 232 -8.32 -5.33 4.84
CA SER A 232 -9.18 -6.50 4.88
C SER A 232 -10.14 -6.50 6.08
N ASP A 233 -9.91 -5.61 7.07
CA ASP A 233 -10.74 -5.38 8.25
C ASP A 233 -11.03 -6.66 9.06
N GLN A 234 -9.98 -7.48 9.23
CA GLN A 234 -10.09 -8.78 9.94
C GLN A 234 -10.39 -8.62 11.44
N ILE A 235 -10.05 -7.49 12.04
CA ILE A 235 -10.38 -7.17 13.43
C ILE A 235 -11.41 -6.05 13.45
N PRO A 236 -12.70 -6.36 13.74
CA PRO A 236 -13.73 -5.32 13.80
C PRO A 236 -13.40 -4.27 14.88
N SER A 237 -13.11 -3.05 14.48
CA SER A 237 -12.77 -1.95 15.40
C SER A 237 -13.97 -1.10 15.79
N GLU A 238 -15.10 -1.26 15.10
CA GLU A 238 -16.34 -0.51 15.31
C GLU A 238 -17.45 -1.41 15.88
N LYS A 239 -18.46 -0.78 16.47
CA LYS A 239 -19.64 -1.49 16.98
C LYS A 239 -20.45 -2.08 15.82
N THR A 240 -20.44 -3.39 15.70
CA THR A 240 -21.24 -4.13 14.72
C THR A 240 -22.54 -4.58 15.34
N LEU A 241 -23.68 -4.27 14.71
CA LEU A 241 -25.01 -4.73 15.09
C LEU A 241 -25.59 -5.60 13.98
N GLY A 242 -25.98 -6.85 14.31
CA GLY A 242 -26.48 -7.80 13.30
C GLY A 242 -25.36 -8.40 12.48
N ALA A 243 -25.63 -8.63 11.20
CA ALA A 243 -24.68 -9.17 10.25
C ALA A 243 -24.54 -8.23 9.04
N ASN A 244 -23.32 -8.02 8.58
CA ASN A 244 -23.00 -7.37 7.31
C ASN A 244 -21.83 -8.09 6.66
N GLY A 245 -21.65 -7.92 5.37
CA GLY A 245 -20.56 -8.57 4.65
C GLY A 245 -20.57 -8.28 3.16
N ASN A 246 -19.52 -8.79 2.49
CA ASN A 246 -19.35 -8.70 1.06
C ASN A 246 -18.99 -10.06 0.48
N PHE A 247 -19.49 -10.34 -0.72
CA PHE A 247 -19.07 -11.46 -1.54
C PHE A 247 -18.69 -10.93 -2.92
N THR A 248 -17.53 -11.35 -3.42
CA THR A 248 -17.05 -11.03 -4.77
C THR A 248 -16.78 -12.34 -5.51
N PHE A 249 -17.25 -12.44 -6.73
CA PHE A 249 -16.96 -13.53 -7.65
C PHE A 249 -16.39 -12.94 -8.92
N ASP A 250 -15.31 -13.51 -9.43
CA ASP A 250 -14.69 -13.08 -10.67
C ASP A 250 -14.41 -14.26 -11.60
N MET A 251 -14.48 -14.01 -12.89
CA MET A 251 -14.09 -14.95 -13.92
C MET A 251 -13.49 -14.25 -15.12
N GLY A 252 -12.56 -14.91 -15.80
CA GLY A 252 -11.88 -14.37 -16.97
C GLY A 252 -11.64 -15.46 -18.03
N THR A 253 -11.65 -15.07 -19.30
CA THR A 253 -11.48 -16.01 -20.42
C THR A 253 -10.03 -16.42 -20.63
N ASN A 254 -9.08 -15.51 -20.45
CA ASN A 254 -7.65 -15.80 -20.60
C ASN A 254 -7.14 -16.55 -19.36
N GLY A 255 -6.43 -17.65 -19.56
CA GLY A 255 -6.03 -18.56 -18.49
C GLY A 255 -7.21 -19.27 -17.79
N ARG A 256 -8.44 -19.21 -18.33
CA ARG A 256 -9.65 -19.76 -17.69
C ARG A 256 -9.74 -19.37 -16.21
N GLN A 257 -9.53 -18.09 -15.97
CA GLN A 257 -9.49 -17.50 -14.65
C GLN A 257 -10.83 -17.64 -13.94
N GLY A 258 -10.80 -17.95 -12.64
CA GLY A 258 -11.98 -17.94 -11.79
C GLY A 258 -11.61 -17.79 -10.33
N GLY A 259 -12.43 -17.06 -9.59
CA GLY A 259 -12.21 -16.82 -8.18
C GLY A 259 -13.42 -16.29 -7.44
N GLY A 260 -13.27 -16.19 -6.15
CA GLY A 260 -14.22 -15.53 -5.28
C GLY A 260 -13.64 -15.24 -3.92
N ALA A 261 -14.19 -14.24 -3.29
CA ALA A 261 -13.88 -13.84 -1.91
C ALA A 261 -15.17 -13.53 -1.17
N GLY A 262 -15.16 -13.74 0.13
CA GLY A 262 -16.27 -13.30 0.96
C GLY A 262 -15.80 -13.01 2.38
N ASP A 263 -16.42 -12.01 2.98
CA ASP A 263 -16.28 -11.69 4.39
C ASP A 263 -17.63 -11.40 5.02
N VAL A 264 -17.77 -11.79 6.28
CA VAL A 264 -18.96 -11.56 7.08
C VAL A 264 -18.57 -11.07 8.47
N HIS A 265 -19.16 -9.96 8.89
CA HIS A 265 -19.07 -9.46 10.25
C HIS A 265 -20.40 -9.70 10.97
N VAL A 266 -20.34 -10.27 12.17
CA VAL A 266 -21.52 -10.51 13.01
C VAL A 266 -21.28 -9.92 14.39
N GLY A 267 -22.21 -9.12 14.90
CA GLY A 267 -22.02 -8.50 16.21
C GLY A 267 -23.31 -8.14 16.95
N ASN A 268 -23.16 -7.85 18.22
CA ASN A 268 -24.24 -7.44 19.13
C ASN A 268 -24.03 -6.05 19.75
N GLY A 269 -23.14 -5.24 19.14
CA GLY A 269 -22.75 -3.91 19.60
C GLY A 269 -21.66 -3.89 20.69
N ARG A 270 -21.35 -5.04 21.30
CA ARG A 270 -20.26 -5.19 22.28
C ARG A 270 -19.21 -6.20 21.84
N TRP A 271 -19.62 -7.27 21.19
CA TRP A 271 -18.76 -8.28 20.57
C TRP A 271 -19.03 -8.29 19.08
N ALA A 272 -17.99 -8.32 18.31
CA ALA A 272 -18.04 -8.49 16.86
C ALA A 272 -17.06 -9.58 16.43
N PHE A 273 -17.48 -10.37 15.43
CA PHE A 273 -16.69 -11.45 14.87
C PHE A 273 -16.61 -11.27 13.35
N HIS A 274 -15.45 -11.58 12.80
CA HIS A 274 -15.15 -11.60 11.38
C HIS A 274 -14.89 -13.04 10.93
N PHE A 275 -15.43 -13.38 9.77
CA PHE A 275 -15.16 -14.62 9.04
C PHE A 275 -14.89 -14.24 7.59
N GLY A 276 -13.71 -14.59 7.07
CA GLY A 276 -13.33 -14.28 5.71
C GLY A 276 -12.69 -15.47 5.02
N GLY A 277 -12.78 -15.48 3.71
CA GLY A 277 -12.10 -16.45 2.88
C GLY A 277 -12.12 -16.09 1.42
N SER A 278 -11.12 -16.54 0.68
CA SER A 278 -11.06 -16.35 -0.75
C SER A 278 -10.36 -17.52 -1.44
N GLY A 279 -10.65 -17.69 -2.72
CA GLY A 279 -9.94 -18.63 -3.59
C GLY A 279 -9.92 -18.08 -5.00
N SER A 280 -8.78 -18.21 -5.69
CA SER A 280 -8.63 -17.87 -7.09
C SER A 280 -7.73 -18.89 -7.80
N ARG A 281 -7.99 -19.07 -9.08
CA ARG A 281 -7.18 -19.91 -9.95
C ARG A 281 -7.09 -19.27 -11.33
N ILE A 282 -5.90 -19.31 -11.89
CA ILE A 282 -5.60 -18.94 -13.27
C ILE A 282 -4.80 -20.11 -13.86
N GLY A 283 -5.19 -20.63 -15.01
CA GLY A 283 -4.38 -21.56 -15.81
C GLY A 283 -3.31 -20.78 -16.60
N ASN A 284 -2.62 -21.47 -17.48
CA ASN A 284 -1.67 -20.84 -18.39
C ASN A 284 -2.37 -19.74 -19.20
N TYR A 285 -1.78 -18.55 -19.24
CA TYR A 285 -2.34 -17.45 -20.01
C TYR A 285 -1.90 -17.50 -21.48
N SER A 286 -2.70 -16.85 -22.32
CA SER A 286 -2.43 -16.73 -23.74
C SER A 286 -2.07 -15.30 -24.09
N THR A 287 -1.04 -15.15 -24.91
CA THR A 287 -0.62 -13.93 -25.59
C THR A 287 -1.15 -13.93 -27.03
N PRO A 288 -0.99 -12.87 -27.81
CA PRO A 288 -1.26 -12.92 -29.25
C PRO A 288 -0.37 -13.92 -30.02
N GLU A 289 0.77 -14.33 -29.46
CA GLU A 289 1.70 -15.31 -30.05
C GLU A 289 1.42 -16.76 -29.66
N GLY A 290 0.61 -16.98 -28.62
CA GLY A 290 0.27 -18.33 -28.14
C GLY A 290 0.11 -18.42 -26.63
N GLU A 291 -0.06 -19.63 -26.13
CA GLU A 291 -0.12 -19.95 -24.71
C GLU A 291 1.28 -19.95 -24.11
N VAL A 292 1.41 -19.36 -22.91
CA VAL A 292 2.64 -19.34 -22.12
C VAL A 292 2.57 -20.48 -21.12
N GLU A 293 3.40 -21.49 -21.32
CA GLU A 293 3.49 -22.64 -20.42
C GLU A 293 3.99 -22.24 -19.03
N ASN A 294 3.62 -23.01 -18.01
CA ASN A 294 4.00 -22.81 -16.61
C ASN A 294 3.74 -21.40 -16.06
N SER A 295 2.66 -20.75 -16.55
CA SER A 295 2.23 -19.42 -16.11
C SER A 295 0.98 -19.44 -15.21
N HIS A 296 0.60 -20.63 -14.74
CA HIS A 296 -0.56 -20.83 -13.87
C HIS A 296 -0.35 -20.29 -12.47
N SER A 297 -1.45 -20.01 -11.77
CA SER A 297 -1.42 -19.70 -10.33
C SER A 297 -2.72 -20.11 -9.63
N ARG A 298 -2.62 -20.39 -8.33
CA ARG A 298 -3.76 -20.54 -7.44
C ARG A 298 -3.47 -19.87 -6.10
N THR A 299 -4.50 -19.33 -5.47
CA THR A 299 -4.40 -18.75 -4.14
C THR A 299 -5.64 -19.12 -3.35
N ALA A 300 -5.47 -19.51 -2.09
CA ALA A 300 -6.56 -19.73 -1.14
C ALA A 300 -6.24 -18.99 0.17
N THR A 301 -7.24 -18.31 0.73
CA THR A 301 -7.08 -17.60 2.01
C THR A 301 -8.25 -17.91 2.95
N ALA A 302 -7.98 -17.90 4.23
CA ALA A 302 -8.99 -17.96 5.27
C ALA A 302 -8.64 -17.01 6.41
N SER A 303 -9.63 -16.32 6.98
CA SER A 303 -9.42 -15.43 8.11
C SER A 303 -10.55 -15.53 9.12
N LEU A 304 -10.17 -15.42 10.39
CA LEU A 304 -11.09 -15.37 11.54
C LEU A 304 -10.66 -14.22 12.42
N GLY A 305 -11.61 -13.44 12.93
CA GLY A 305 -11.32 -12.36 13.83
C GLY A 305 -12.43 -12.16 14.87
N GLY A 306 -12.09 -11.46 15.93
CA GLY A 306 -13.05 -11.08 16.94
C GLY A 306 -12.57 -9.91 17.75
N ALA A 307 -13.50 -9.06 18.17
CA ALA A 307 -13.22 -7.90 18.99
C ALA A 307 -14.30 -7.65 20.03
N TRP A 308 -13.86 -7.13 21.15
CA TRP A 308 -14.72 -6.48 22.13
C TRP A 308 -14.67 -4.97 21.89
N THR A 309 -15.84 -4.34 21.79
CA THR A 309 -15.99 -2.89 21.60
C THR A 309 -16.72 -2.28 22.78
N GLY A 310 -16.05 -1.36 23.48
CA GLY A 310 -16.62 -0.55 24.54
C GLY A 310 -17.22 0.76 24.02
N GLU A 311 -17.35 1.74 24.91
CA GLU A 311 -17.84 3.08 24.54
C GLU A 311 -16.75 3.90 23.81
N HIS A 312 -15.51 3.82 24.29
CA HIS A 312 -14.36 4.59 23.81
C HIS A 312 -13.16 3.73 23.42
N SER A 313 -13.25 2.42 23.52
CA SER A 313 -12.12 1.53 23.33
C SER A 313 -12.54 0.21 22.71
N TYR A 314 -11.62 -0.44 22.01
CA TYR A 314 -11.79 -1.80 21.55
C TYR A 314 -10.49 -2.59 21.74
N VAL A 315 -10.62 -3.89 21.78
CA VAL A 315 -9.51 -4.85 21.70
C VAL A 315 -9.99 -6.06 20.92
N GLY A 316 -9.14 -6.51 20.00
CA GLY A 316 -9.49 -7.67 19.17
C GLY A 316 -8.25 -8.40 18.71
N ALA A 317 -8.49 -9.59 18.15
CA ALA A 317 -7.48 -10.44 17.56
C ALA A 317 -8.00 -11.07 16.27
N SER A 318 -7.10 -11.40 15.35
CA SER A 318 -7.41 -12.18 14.16
C SER A 318 -6.32 -13.19 13.87
N TYR A 319 -6.72 -14.24 13.15
CA TYR A 319 -5.85 -15.21 12.53
C TYR A 319 -6.17 -15.30 11.04
N GLY A 320 -5.12 -15.28 10.21
CA GLY A 320 -5.21 -15.45 8.76
C GLY A 320 -4.28 -16.56 8.29
N TYR A 321 -4.72 -17.27 7.25
CA TYR A 321 -3.94 -18.27 6.53
C TYR A 321 -4.00 -17.96 5.04
N THR A 322 -2.86 -18.05 4.37
CA THR A 322 -2.75 -17.95 2.91
C THR A 322 -1.95 -19.13 2.41
N ASP A 323 -2.46 -19.78 1.36
CA ASP A 323 -1.80 -20.80 0.58
C ASP A 323 -1.82 -20.37 -0.88
N MET A 324 -0.66 -20.33 -1.50
CA MET A 324 -0.48 -19.89 -2.89
C MET A 324 0.44 -20.87 -3.60
N GLU A 325 0.25 -21.04 -4.90
CA GLU A 325 1.13 -21.80 -5.77
C GLU A 325 1.14 -21.14 -7.13
N TYR A 326 2.30 -21.04 -7.75
CA TYR A 326 2.42 -20.51 -9.11
C TYR A 326 3.66 -21.03 -9.82
N GLY A 327 3.56 -21.13 -11.14
CA GLY A 327 4.69 -21.45 -12.00
C GLY A 327 5.45 -20.22 -12.44
N ILE A 328 6.73 -20.41 -12.71
CA ILE A 328 7.63 -19.44 -13.34
C ILE A 328 7.78 -19.84 -14.82
N PRO A 329 7.31 -19.04 -15.78
CA PRO A 329 7.27 -19.42 -17.18
C PRO A 329 8.64 -19.22 -17.85
N ILE A 330 9.60 -20.05 -17.51
CA ILE A 330 10.96 -20.08 -18.06
C ILE A 330 11.02 -21.12 -19.19
N VAL A 331 11.69 -20.78 -20.28
CA VAL A 331 11.64 -21.61 -21.52
C VAL A 331 12.71 -22.69 -21.54
N GLU A 332 13.83 -22.56 -20.81
CA GLU A 332 15.02 -23.39 -21.04
C GLU A 332 15.33 -24.44 -19.95
N GLU A 333 14.83 -24.31 -18.75
CA GLU A 333 15.08 -25.26 -17.65
C GLU A 333 13.76 -25.67 -17.01
N GLY A 334 13.55 -26.90 -16.77
CA GLY A 334 12.44 -27.56 -16.07
C GLY A 334 11.26 -26.69 -15.60
N GLN A 335 10.18 -27.27 -15.15
CA GLN A 335 9.03 -26.52 -14.61
C GLN A 335 9.37 -26.04 -13.20
N VAL A 336 9.79 -24.79 -13.06
CA VAL A 336 9.99 -24.17 -11.74
C VAL A 336 8.65 -23.67 -11.21
N SER A 337 8.34 -23.96 -9.97
CA SER A 337 7.14 -23.46 -9.28
C SER A 337 7.42 -23.12 -7.81
N LEU A 338 6.62 -22.22 -7.25
CA LEU A 338 6.71 -21.80 -5.86
C LEU A 338 5.40 -22.07 -5.13
N ASP A 339 5.48 -22.43 -3.84
CA ASP A 339 4.34 -22.77 -2.98
C ASP A 339 4.26 -21.92 -1.69
N PRO A 340 4.13 -20.58 -1.75
CA PRO A 340 4.09 -19.73 -0.58
C PRO A 340 2.93 -20.05 0.38
N ARG A 341 3.27 -20.18 1.67
CA ARG A 341 2.33 -20.33 2.78
C ARG A 341 2.59 -19.28 3.84
N ARG A 342 1.54 -18.65 4.33
CA ARG A 342 1.64 -17.63 5.36
C ARG A 342 0.59 -17.82 6.45
N HIS A 343 1.04 -17.88 7.70
CA HIS A 343 0.20 -17.74 8.90
C HIS A 343 0.37 -16.34 9.47
N SER A 344 -0.72 -15.67 9.76
CA SER A 344 -0.71 -14.34 10.37
C SER A 344 -1.60 -14.31 11.61
N PHE A 345 -1.05 -13.86 12.73
CA PHE A 345 -1.80 -13.60 13.95
C PHE A 345 -1.66 -12.13 14.32
N ASN A 346 -2.77 -11.44 14.53
CA ASN A 346 -2.79 -10.02 14.87
C ASN A 346 -3.56 -9.77 16.16
N VAL A 347 -3.07 -8.82 16.95
CA VAL A 347 -3.78 -8.22 18.07
C VAL A 347 -3.82 -6.71 17.85
N ARG A 348 -4.97 -6.11 18.01
CA ARG A 348 -5.14 -4.65 17.93
C ARG A 348 -5.98 -4.16 19.11
N ALA A 349 -5.52 -3.08 19.74
CA ALA A 349 -6.28 -2.34 20.74
C ALA A 349 -6.29 -0.86 20.37
N GLY A 350 -7.39 -0.19 20.56
CA GLY A 350 -7.51 1.23 20.29
C GLY A 350 -8.53 1.90 21.20
N GLY A 351 -8.37 3.22 21.35
CA GLY A 351 -9.30 4.05 22.08
C GLY A 351 -9.36 5.45 21.52
N GLN A 352 -10.54 6.06 21.57
CA GLN A 352 -10.83 7.40 21.04
C GLN A 352 -11.63 8.21 22.05
N ALA A 353 -11.63 9.54 21.89
CA ALA A 353 -12.36 10.46 22.73
C ALA A 353 -12.09 10.29 24.24
N LEU A 354 -10.84 9.94 24.60
CA LEU A 354 -10.45 9.76 26.00
C LEU A 354 -10.48 11.10 26.75
N PRO A 355 -10.80 11.11 28.05
CA PRO A 355 -11.01 12.35 28.81
C PRO A 355 -9.71 13.10 29.16
N GLY A 356 -8.52 12.47 28.99
CA GLY A 356 -7.23 13.01 29.39
C GLY A 356 -6.52 13.87 28.32
N PHE A 357 -5.24 14.16 28.53
CA PHE A 357 -4.36 14.79 27.55
C PHE A 357 -4.18 13.91 26.33
N ILE A 358 -3.99 12.61 26.51
CA ILE A 358 -4.02 11.62 25.42
C ILE A 358 -5.48 11.42 25.02
N GLN A 359 -5.78 11.78 23.78
CA GLN A 359 -7.13 11.74 23.22
C GLN A 359 -7.45 10.40 22.55
N SER A 360 -6.45 9.77 21.95
CA SER A 360 -6.59 8.44 21.36
C SER A 360 -5.31 7.64 21.47
N TYR A 361 -5.44 6.32 21.42
CA TYR A 361 -4.31 5.40 21.28
C TYR A 361 -4.63 4.29 20.29
N ARG A 362 -3.57 3.75 19.68
CA ARG A 362 -3.62 2.52 18.90
C ARG A 362 -2.39 1.68 19.27
N ALA A 363 -2.60 0.41 19.55
CA ALA A 363 -1.55 -0.56 19.76
C ALA A 363 -1.81 -1.76 18.85
N THR A 364 -0.79 -2.23 18.16
CA THR A 364 -0.85 -3.39 17.27
C THR A 364 0.30 -4.34 17.57
N LEU A 365 0.03 -5.63 17.47
CA LEU A 365 1.03 -6.69 17.52
C LEU A 365 0.70 -7.70 16.43
N GLY A 366 1.66 -8.01 15.57
CA GLY A 366 1.55 -9.01 14.52
C GLY A 366 2.62 -10.07 14.63
N VAL A 367 2.24 -11.31 14.40
CA VAL A 367 3.14 -12.44 14.23
C VAL A 367 2.91 -13.03 12.85
N ARG A 368 3.95 -13.18 12.07
CA ARG A 368 3.94 -13.78 10.75
C ARG A 368 4.86 -14.98 10.70
N ARG A 369 4.39 -16.06 10.11
CA ARG A 369 5.22 -17.19 9.70
C ARG A 369 5.01 -17.39 8.22
N TYR A 370 6.05 -17.17 7.47
CA TYR A 370 6.05 -17.32 6.01
C TYR A 370 7.06 -18.37 5.62
N GLN A 371 6.68 -19.23 4.71
CA GLN A 371 7.54 -20.23 4.11
C GLN A 371 7.14 -20.43 2.65
N HIS A 372 8.09 -20.64 1.77
CA HIS A 372 7.86 -21.22 0.46
C HIS A 372 9.00 -22.15 0.09
N SER A 373 8.70 -23.07 -0.82
CA SER A 373 9.70 -23.89 -1.49
C SER A 373 9.72 -23.54 -2.97
N GLU A 374 10.89 -23.52 -3.54
CA GLU A 374 11.13 -23.52 -4.97
C GLU A 374 11.27 -24.98 -5.40
N LEU A 375 10.44 -25.36 -6.37
CA LEU A 375 10.31 -26.71 -6.85
C LEU A 375 10.78 -26.78 -8.30
N GLU A 376 11.64 -27.74 -8.61
CA GLU A 376 12.03 -28.12 -9.97
C GLU A 376 11.32 -29.42 -10.33
N GLY A 377 10.19 -29.31 -11.04
CA GLY A 377 9.27 -30.42 -11.20
C GLY A 377 8.67 -30.85 -9.86
N ASP A 378 8.98 -32.08 -9.40
CA ASP A 378 8.53 -32.63 -8.12
C ASP A 378 9.59 -32.55 -7.01
N GLU A 379 10.80 -32.06 -7.28
CA GLU A 379 11.92 -31.98 -6.33
C GLU A 379 11.97 -30.58 -5.68
N ILE A 380 12.32 -30.54 -4.38
CA ILE A 380 12.49 -29.28 -3.66
C ILE A 380 13.95 -28.85 -3.83
N GLY A 381 14.20 -27.76 -4.54
CA GLY A 381 15.51 -27.13 -4.67
C GLY A 381 15.87 -26.35 -3.42
N THR A 382 15.08 -25.33 -3.07
CA THR A 382 15.35 -24.48 -1.89
C THR A 382 14.06 -24.17 -1.13
N THR A 383 14.15 -24.13 0.18
CA THR A 383 13.06 -23.70 1.08
C THR A 383 13.46 -22.45 1.81
N PHE A 384 12.63 -21.41 1.70
CA PHE A 384 12.79 -20.13 2.37
C PHE A 384 11.80 -19.99 3.53
N SER A 385 12.28 -19.51 4.68
CA SER A 385 11.47 -19.23 5.85
C SER A 385 11.69 -17.80 6.32
N ASN A 386 10.60 -17.12 6.73
CA ASN A 386 10.66 -15.75 7.23
C ASN A 386 9.65 -15.56 8.37
N ASP A 387 10.12 -15.74 9.59
CA ASP A 387 9.33 -15.55 10.80
C ASP A 387 9.52 -14.13 11.33
N GLN A 388 8.43 -13.42 11.61
CA GLN A 388 8.53 -12.07 12.16
C GLN A 388 7.50 -11.76 13.23
N VAL A 389 7.92 -10.89 14.17
CA VAL A 389 7.07 -10.25 15.17
C VAL A 389 7.19 -8.74 15.00
N GLU A 390 6.07 -8.05 14.78
CA GLU A 390 6.02 -6.61 14.62
C GLU A 390 5.05 -6.01 15.65
N GLY A 391 5.45 -4.90 16.27
CA GLY A 391 4.62 -4.17 17.23
C GLY A 391 4.69 -2.67 17.03
N GLU A 392 3.55 -1.98 17.19
CA GLU A 392 3.46 -0.53 17.16
C GLU A 392 2.54 -0.01 18.26
N VAL A 393 2.90 1.14 18.82
CA VAL A 393 2.04 1.93 19.71
C VAL A 393 2.05 3.37 19.25
N VAL A 394 0.87 3.96 19.04
CA VAL A 394 0.66 5.37 18.68
C VAL A 394 -0.26 6.02 19.71
N LEU A 395 0.18 7.13 20.27
CA LEU A 395 -0.59 7.95 21.21
C LEU A 395 -0.82 9.32 20.57
N SER A 396 -2.09 9.75 20.47
CA SER A 396 -2.42 11.07 19.96
C SER A 396 -2.91 11.97 21.09
N HIS A 397 -2.40 13.17 21.15
CA HIS A 397 -2.78 14.13 22.19
C HIS A 397 -3.84 15.12 21.72
N ARG A 398 -4.50 15.78 22.67
CA ARG A 398 -5.42 16.89 22.40
C ARG A 398 -4.66 18.08 21.87
N LYS A 399 -5.39 18.93 21.12
CA LYS A 399 -4.85 20.22 20.69
C LYS A 399 -4.33 21.00 21.90
N ALA A 400 -3.03 21.26 21.93
CA ALA A 400 -2.34 22.00 22.96
C ALA A 400 -1.40 23.02 22.32
N ALA A 401 -1.48 24.29 22.73
CA ALA A 401 -0.71 25.42 22.16
C ALA A 401 -0.86 25.52 20.61
N GLY A 402 -2.00 25.11 20.04
CA GLY A 402 -2.24 25.09 18.60
C GLY A 402 -1.79 23.81 17.90
N LEU A 403 -1.03 22.93 18.56
CA LEU A 403 -0.50 21.69 18.03
C LEU A 403 -1.50 20.54 18.23
N LEU A 404 -1.62 19.69 17.22
CA LEU A 404 -2.35 18.42 17.24
C LEU A 404 -1.44 17.35 16.67
N GLY A 405 -1.11 16.33 17.46
CA GLY A 405 -0.13 15.38 16.98
C GLY A 405 -0.16 14.02 17.66
N SER A 406 0.85 13.23 17.33
CA SER A 406 1.00 11.88 17.81
C SER A 406 2.46 11.54 18.07
N VAL A 407 2.69 10.71 19.08
CA VAL A 407 3.98 10.08 19.37
C VAL A 407 3.82 8.59 19.34
N GLY A 408 4.81 7.88 18.85
CA GLY A 408 4.74 6.42 18.79
C GLY A 408 6.09 5.73 18.84
N GLY A 409 6.00 4.43 18.99
CA GLY A 409 7.14 3.51 18.96
C GLY A 409 6.79 2.27 18.17
N TRP A 410 7.79 1.70 17.52
CA TRP A 410 7.68 0.52 16.66
C TRP A 410 8.83 -0.43 16.91
N LEU A 411 8.58 -1.72 16.75
CA LEU A 411 9.60 -2.78 16.84
C LEU A 411 9.34 -3.86 15.79
N LEU A 412 10.43 -4.48 15.32
CA LEU A 412 10.42 -5.66 14.45
C LEU A 412 11.53 -6.62 14.90
N ASN A 413 11.16 -7.87 15.09
CA ASN A 413 12.10 -9.01 15.15
C ASN A 413 11.77 -9.92 13.97
N ARG A 414 12.78 -10.28 13.17
CA ARG A 414 12.66 -11.11 11.98
C ARG A 414 13.76 -12.15 11.96
N GLN A 415 13.41 -13.38 11.62
CA GLN A 415 14.32 -14.50 11.42
C GLN A 415 14.15 -14.98 9.98
N PHE A 416 15.21 -14.89 9.20
CA PHE A 416 15.25 -15.35 7.81
C PHE A 416 16.17 -16.55 7.71
N GLU A 417 15.74 -17.57 6.96
CA GLU A 417 16.51 -18.77 6.68
C GLU A 417 16.21 -19.29 5.28
N ALA A 418 17.24 -19.68 4.56
CA ALA A 418 17.14 -20.40 3.29
C ALA A 418 17.90 -21.71 3.41
N LEU A 419 17.27 -22.83 3.06
CA LEU A 419 17.80 -24.20 3.16
C LEU A 419 17.65 -24.92 1.83
N GLY A 420 18.72 -25.47 1.29
CA GLY A 420 18.72 -26.20 0.02
C GLY A 420 20.02 -25.95 -0.75
N GLU A 421 20.06 -26.44 -2.00
CA GLU A 421 21.24 -26.33 -2.86
C GLU A 421 21.51 -24.85 -3.26
N GLU A 422 20.48 -24.00 -3.23
CA GLU A 422 20.53 -22.58 -3.56
C GLU A 422 20.38 -21.67 -2.33
N ALA A 423 20.85 -22.12 -1.17
CA ALA A 423 20.86 -21.28 0.01
C ALA A 423 21.81 -20.09 -0.18
N LEU A 424 21.27 -18.95 -0.62
CA LEU A 424 22.02 -17.73 -1.00
C LEU A 424 22.63 -17.02 0.21
N SER A 425 22.18 -17.27 1.43
CA SER A 425 22.74 -16.66 2.63
C SER A 425 22.60 -17.60 3.83
N PRO A 426 23.49 -17.49 4.84
CA PRO A 426 23.23 -18.12 6.12
C PRO A 426 21.95 -17.54 6.76
N PRO A 427 21.39 -18.19 7.79
CA PRO A 427 20.33 -17.61 8.60
C PRO A 427 20.70 -16.22 9.12
N VAL A 428 19.72 -15.26 9.08
CA VAL A 428 19.94 -13.89 9.53
C VAL A 428 18.85 -13.48 10.51
N ASP A 429 19.26 -13.08 11.71
CA ASP A 429 18.38 -12.42 12.68
C ASP A 429 18.40 -10.90 12.46
N GLN A 430 17.23 -10.29 12.28
CA GLN A 430 17.05 -8.84 12.21
C GLN A 430 16.26 -8.34 13.43
N ASN A 431 16.79 -7.32 14.09
CA ASN A 431 16.11 -6.60 15.16
C ASN A 431 16.07 -5.12 14.83
N SER A 432 14.87 -4.54 14.81
CA SER A 432 14.67 -3.11 14.53
C SER A 432 13.80 -2.49 15.59
N VAL A 433 14.11 -1.25 15.97
CA VAL A 433 13.29 -0.43 16.89
C VAL A 433 13.24 1.00 16.37
N ALA A 434 12.12 1.67 16.60
CA ALA A 434 12.00 3.07 16.25
C ALA A 434 11.12 3.86 17.21
N GLY A 435 11.38 5.17 17.29
CA GLY A 435 10.50 6.16 17.93
C GLY A 435 10.20 7.30 16.99
N PHE A 436 8.97 7.83 17.02
CA PHE A 436 8.57 8.91 16.14
C PHE A 436 7.64 9.92 16.80
N LEU A 437 7.65 11.13 16.25
CA LEU A 437 6.79 12.25 16.61
C LEU A 437 6.21 12.86 15.35
N TYR A 438 4.94 13.23 15.40
CA TYR A 438 4.22 13.90 14.32
C TYR A 438 3.35 15.02 14.90
N GLU A 439 3.44 16.23 14.35
CA GLU A 439 2.70 17.40 14.82
C GLU A 439 2.10 18.19 13.65
N GLU A 440 0.97 18.83 13.90
CA GLU A 440 0.28 19.71 12.97
C GLU A 440 -0.14 21.02 13.64
N VAL A 441 -0.06 22.09 12.86
CA VAL A 441 -0.63 23.40 13.19
C VAL A 441 -1.56 23.83 12.07
N ALA A 442 -2.82 24.06 12.39
CA ALA A 442 -3.83 24.50 11.43
C ALA A 442 -4.18 25.98 11.63
N TRP A 443 -4.19 26.72 10.52
CA TRP A 443 -4.71 28.09 10.37
C TRP A 443 -5.83 28.10 9.32
N PRO A 444 -6.63 29.16 9.20
CA PRO A 444 -7.75 29.22 8.26
C PRO A 444 -7.35 28.96 6.79
N HIS A 445 -6.16 29.39 6.37
CA HIS A 445 -5.67 29.28 4.99
C HIS A 445 -4.56 28.27 4.80
N ALA A 446 -4.00 27.72 5.87
CA ALA A 446 -2.87 26.81 5.78
C ALA A 446 -2.85 25.81 6.94
N THR A 447 -2.35 24.62 6.67
CA THR A 447 -1.98 23.66 7.71
C THR A 447 -0.53 23.26 7.48
N LEU A 448 0.28 23.35 8.50
CA LEU A 448 1.67 22.89 8.51
C LEU A 448 1.74 21.58 9.28
N GLN A 449 2.44 20.61 8.71
CA GLN A 449 2.79 19.34 9.35
C GLN A 449 4.30 19.24 9.47
N PHE A 450 4.77 18.67 10.55
CA PHE A 450 6.17 18.28 10.70
C PHE A 450 6.29 17.03 11.57
N GLY A 451 7.35 16.28 11.35
CA GLY A 451 7.59 15.06 12.12
C GLY A 451 9.01 14.53 11.95
N GLY A 452 9.39 13.68 12.85
CA GLY A 452 10.67 13.00 12.85
C GLY A 452 10.57 11.60 13.41
N ARG A 453 11.46 10.72 12.94
CA ARG A 453 11.58 9.33 13.33
C ARG A 453 13.04 8.94 13.41
N LEU A 454 13.40 8.19 14.42
CA LEU A 454 14.72 7.56 14.60
C LEU A 454 14.54 6.05 14.59
N ASP A 455 15.20 5.39 13.65
CA ASP A 455 15.23 3.94 13.49
C ASP A 455 16.62 3.39 13.86
N HIS A 456 16.63 2.25 14.52
CA HIS A 456 17.84 1.45 14.72
C HIS A 456 17.57 0.01 14.27
N THR A 457 18.39 -0.50 13.34
CA THR A 457 18.28 -1.85 12.79
C THR A 457 19.63 -2.56 12.96
N ARG A 458 19.58 -3.79 13.45
CA ARG A 458 20.71 -4.70 13.57
C ARG A 458 20.43 -5.98 12.82
N TYR A 459 21.39 -6.41 12.02
CA TYR A 459 21.45 -7.73 11.39
C TYR A 459 22.54 -8.56 12.04
N ALA A 460 22.23 -9.82 12.34
CA ALA A 460 23.13 -10.79 12.92
C ALA A 460 23.09 -12.08 12.09
N PRO A 461 23.90 -12.18 11.03
CA PRO A 461 24.01 -13.40 10.25
C PRO A 461 24.78 -14.48 11.01
N ASP A 462 24.40 -15.74 10.76
CA ASP A 462 25.18 -16.91 11.17
C ASP A 462 26.44 -17.11 10.29
N GLY A 463 27.16 -18.21 10.44
CA GLY A 463 28.31 -18.57 9.60
C GLY A 463 29.57 -17.73 9.79
N GLY A 464 29.63 -16.92 10.87
CA GLY A 464 30.84 -16.11 11.17
C GLY A 464 30.90 -14.79 10.38
N LEU A 465 29.86 -14.43 9.65
CA LEU A 465 29.76 -13.14 8.98
C LEU A 465 29.62 -11.99 9.99
N ARG A 466 29.99 -10.80 9.57
CA ARG A 466 29.97 -9.61 10.43
C ARG A 466 28.53 -9.12 10.68
N ASN A 467 28.18 -8.91 11.96
CA ASN A 467 26.98 -8.16 12.31
C ASN A 467 27.07 -6.73 11.79
N THR A 468 25.93 -6.20 11.32
CA THR A 468 25.81 -4.82 10.87
C THR A 468 24.73 -4.09 11.65
N ASP A 469 25.02 -2.83 12.01
CA ASP A 469 24.10 -1.97 12.76
C ASP A 469 23.92 -0.64 12.00
N PHE A 470 22.67 -0.20 11.87
CA PHE A 470 22.33 1.05 11.20
C PHE A 470 21.43 1.89 12.10
N THR A 471 21.76 3.17 12.26
CA THR A 471 20.90 4.13 12.97
C THR A 471 20.62 5.29 12.05
N GLU A 472 19.35 5.47 11.68
CA GLU A 472 18.94 6.45 10.68
C GLU A 472 17.83 7.34 11.19
N PHE A 473 17.93 8.63 10.82
CA PHE A 473 16.89 9.61 11.06
C PHE A 473 16.09 9.86 9.80
N SER A 474 14.77 9.88 9.91
CA SER A 474 13.84 10.32 8.87
C SER A 474 13.01 11.48 9.40
N GLY A 475 12.62 12.40 8.53
CA GLY A 475 11.79 13.54 8.96
C GLY A 475 11.08 14.18 7.77
N SER A 476 9.97 14.83 8.03
CA SER A 476 9.22 15.55 7.00
C SER A 476 8.63 16.86 7.50
N VAL A 477 8.46 17.78 6.56
CA VAL A 477 7.68 19.02 6.71
C VAL A 477 6.74 19.09 5.52
N GLY A 478 5.44 19.30 5.78
CA GLY A 478 4.42 19.45 4.75
C GLY A 478 3.53 20.65 5.01
N ALA A 479 3.06 21.26 3.94
CA ALA A 479 2.13 22.38 3.99
C ALA A 479 0.92 22.12 3.08
N LEU A 480 -0.27 22.40 3.60
CA LEU A 480 -1.51 22.48 2.83
C LEU A 480 -1.94 23.93 2.80
N ILE A 481 -2.09 24.51 1.64
CA ILE A 481 -2.49 25.90 1.42
C ILE A 481 -3.85 25.93 0.75
N ARG A 482 -4.80 26.65 1.36
CA ARG A 482 -6.14 26.92 0.82
C ARG A 482 -6.20 28.40 0.46
N PRO A 483 -6.05 28.80 -0.82
CA PRO A 483 -5.97 30.20 -1.23
C PRO A 483 -7.19 31.05 -0.86
N ALA A 484 -8.36 30.41 -0.76
CA ALA A 484 -9.59 31.06 -0.31
C ALA A 484 -10.20 30.25 0.85
N ALA A 485 -10.26 30.85 2.05
CA ALA A 485 -10.75 30.19 3.26
C ALA A 485 -12.21 29.68 3.18
N ALA A 486 -13.02 30.27 2.29
CA ALA A 486 -14.41 29.86 2.06
C ALA A 486 -14.59 28.89 0.87
N ASN A 487 -13.49 28.46 0.23
CA ASN A 487 -13.56 27.62 -0.97
C ASN A 487 -12.59 26.45 -0.88
N ASP A 488 -13.05 25.35 -0.34
CA ASP A 488 -12.31 24.08 -0.22
C ASP A 488 -12.14 23.34 -1.56
N ASN A 489 -12.41 24.01 -2.68
CA ASN A 489 -12.36 23.39 -4.00
C ASN A 489 -10.95 23.39 -4.61
N PHE A 490 -9.98 24.06 -3.98
CA PHE A 490 -8.60 24.10 -4.45
C PHE A 490 -7.61 24.03 -3.29
N VAL A 491 -6.66 23.09 -3.37
CA VAL A 491 -5.60 22.89 -2.38
C VAL A 491 -4.26 22.80 -3.09
N ILE A 492 -3.28 23.49 -2.54
CA ILE A 492 -1.86 23.31 -2.86
C ILE A 492 -1.24 22.53 -1.71
N ALA A 493 -0.71 21.35 -2.00
CA ALA A 493 0.05 20.54 -1.06
C ALA A 493 1.53 20.57 -1.44
N ALA A 494 2.40 20.83 -0.50
CA ALA A 494 3.84 20.72 -0.69
C ALA A 494 4.46 19.96 0.48
N SER A 495 5.41 19.06 0.18
CA SER A 495 6.15 18.35 1.21
C SER A 495 7.63 18.25 0.89
N LEU A 496 8.46 18.29 1.92
CA LEU A 496 9.88 18.00 1.91
C LEU A 496 10.14 16.91 2.95
N ALA A 497 10.71 15.78 2.52
CA ALA A 497 10.97 14.66 3.40
C ALA A 497 12.38 14.12 3.21
N ARG A 498 13.08 13.91 4.31
CA ARG A 498 14.27 13.08 4.36
C ARG A 498 13.86 11.69 4.80
N ALA A 499 14.08 10.71 3.96
CA ALA A 499 13.86 9.29 4.25
C ALA A 499 15.19 8.55 4.23
N ALA A 500 15.31 7.50 5.03
CA ALA A 500 16.47 6.64 5.03
C ALA A 500 16.05 5.17 5.05
N ARG A 501 16.86 4.30 4.43
CA ARG A 501 16.67 2.85 4.41
C ARG A 501 18.01 2.17 4.68
N PRO A 502 18.12 1.29 5.69
CA PRO A 502 19.28 0.41 5.77
C PRO A 502 19.30 -0.52 4.55
N PRO A 503 20.47 -1.02 4.12
CA PRO A 503 20.53 -2.09 3.14
C PRO A 503 19.69 -3.29 3.60
N ALA A 504 19.05 -3.98 2.69
CA ALA A 504 18.31 -5.20 2.98
C ALA A 504 19.26 -6.37 3.22
N LEU A 505 18.77 -7.44 3.84
CA LEU A 505 19.64 -8.58 4.18
C LEU A 505 20.20 -9.29 2.93
N GLU A 506 19.41 -9.36 1.84
CA GLU A 506 19.86 -9.88 0.56
C GLU A 506 20.95 -9.01 -0.10
N GLU A 507 20.83 -7.69 0.02
CA GLU A 507 21.82 -6.74 -0.49
C GLU A 507 23.16 -6.86 0.26
N LEU A 508 23.12 -7.31 1.52
CA LEU A 508 24.30 -7.47 2.37
C LEU A 508 24.92 -8.87 2.28
N TYR A 509 24.08 -9.93 2.26
CA TYR A 509 24.56 -11.27 2.60
C TYR A 509 24.28 -12.34 1.53
N PHE A 510 23.57 -12.07 0.44
CA PHE A 510 23.40 -13.05 -0.63
C PHE A 510 24.74 -13.31 -1.32
N TYR A 511 25.05 -14.58 -1.55
CA TYR A 511 26.20 -15.01 -2.31
C TYR A 511 25.94 -16.39 -2.91
N GLY A 512 25.67 -16.46 -4.21
CA GLY A 512 25.42 -17.73 -4.87
C GLY A 512 24.46 -17.63 -6.06
N ARG A 513 24.12 -18.82 -6.56
CA ARG A 513 23.19 -19.03 -7.69
C ARG A 513 21.75 -18.78 -7.22
N HIS A 514 21.01 -18.04 -7.99
CA HIS A 514 19.59 -17.81 -7.81
C HIS A 514 18.86 -18.16 -9.11
N LEU A 515 18.49 -19.43 -9.27
CA LEU A 515 17.92 -19.94 -10.51
C LEU A 515 16.59 -19.25 -10.84
N GLY A 516 15.73 -19.02 -9.85
CA GLY A 516 14.50 -18.28 -10.04
C GLY A 516 14.66 -16.88 -10.67
N ASN A 517 15.84 -16.25 -10.52
CA ASN A 517 16.19 -14.94 -11.11
C ASN A 517 17.14 -15.00 -12.30
N PHE A 518 17.62 -16.18 -12.70
CA PHE A 518 18.70 -16.34 -13.69
C PHE A 518 19.94 -15.51 -13.39
N ALA A 519 20.34 -15.48 -12.15
CA ALA A 519 21.41 -14.62 -11.69
C ALA A 519 22.33 -15.34 -10.71
N TYR A 520 23.60 -14.97 -10.72
CA TYR A 520 24.51 -15.18 -9.59
C TYR A 520 24.57 -13.87 -8.81
N GLU A 521 24.03 -13.86 -7.60
CA GLU A 521 23.90 -12.65 -6.80
C GLU A 521 25.04 -12.52 -5.78
N ILE A 522 25.65 -11.33 -5.73
CA ILE A 522 26.79 -11.01 -4.87
C ILE A 522 26.42 -9.81 -3.99
N GLY A 523 26.11 -10.09 -2.73
CA GLY A 523 25.85 -9.07 -1.72
C GLY A 523 27.11 -8.30 -1.33
N ASN A 524 26.92 -7.20 -0.61
CA ASN A 524 28.04 -6.40 -0.13
C ASN A 524 27.82 -5.96 1.32
N PRO A 525 28.48 -6.62 2.31
CA PRO A 525 28.35 -6.29 3.73
C PRO A 525 28.84 -4.88 4.11
N ASN A 526 29.45 -4.15 3.18
CA ASN A 526 29.96 -2.80 3.38
C ASN A 526 29.04 -1.69 2.82
N LEU A 527 27.86 -2.03 2.33
CA LEU A 527 26.89 -1.04 1.84
C LEU A 527 26.52 -0.04 2.93
N ALA A 528 26.44 1.23 2.54
CA ALA A 528 25.90 2.29 3.36
C ALA A 528 24.37 2.41 3.17
N PRO A 529 23.62 2.94 4.17
CA PRO A 529 22.20 3.20 4.04
C PRO A 529 21.88 4.15 2.89
N GLU A 530 20.76 3.88 2.22
CA GLU A 530 20.17 4.84 1.29
C GLU A 530 19.58 6.03 2.06
N ARG A 531 19.79 7.25 1.54
CA ARG A 531 19.23 8.47 2.11
C ARG A 531 18.64 9.34 1.02
N GLY A 532 17.31 9.41 0.96
CA GLY A 532 16.58 10.22 0.00
C GLY A 532 16.17 11.56 0.58
N LEU A 533 16.31 12.62 -0.19
CA LEU A 533 15.68 13.92 0.05
C LEU A 533 14.63 14.14 -1.03
N GLY A 534 13.36 13.93 -0.66
CA GLY A 534 12.21 14.02 -1.56
C GLY A 534 11.48 15.35 -1.41
N PHE A 535 11.14 15.96 -2.54
CA PHE A 535 10.25 17.13 -2.63
C PHE A 535 9.04 16.76 -3.48
N ASP A 536 7.83 17.06 -2.98
CA ASP A 536 6.57 16.89 -3.67
C ASP A 536 5.79 18.20 -3.69
N LEU A 537 5.16 18.49 -4.83
CA LEU A 537 4.20 19.58 -5.01
C LEU A 537 2.96 19.03 -5.71
N ALA A 538 1.79 19.10 -5.06
CA ALA A 538 0.53 18.69 -5.64
C ALA A 538 -0.48 19.85 -5.68
N LEU A 539 -1.17 19.98 -6.80
CA LEU A 539 -2.26 20.91 -7.02
C LEU A 539 -3.55 20.10 -7.18
N ARG A 540 -4.47 20.25 -6.25
CA ARG A 540 -5.77 19.57 -6.27
C ARG A 540 -6.89 20.55 -6.50
N ALA A 541 -7.79 20.16 -7.39
CA ALA A 541 -8.98 20.93 -7.65
C ALA A 541 -10.20 20.00 -7.72
N ARG A 542 -11.32 20.45 -7.14
CA ARG A 542 -12.62 19.81 -7.30
C ARG A 542 -13.69 20.87 -7.59
N GLY A 543 -14.49 20.63 -8.57
CA GLY A 543 -15.49 21.57 -8.99
C GLY A 543 -16.60 20.91 -9.82
N ARG A 544 -17.58 21.69 -10.22
CA ARG A 544 -18.74 21.17 -10.97
C ARG A 544 -18.39 20.49 -12.29
N ARG A 545 -17.29 20.90 -12.95
CA ARG A 545 -16.90 20.38 -14.28
C ARG A 545 -15.57 19.66 -14.29
N PHE A 546 -14.74 19.84 -13.28
CA PHE A 546 -13.40 19.27 -13.22
C PHE A 546 -13.07 18.89 -11.80
N GLU A 547 -12.49 17.72 -11.62
CA GLU A 547 -11.83 17.30 -10.39
C GLU A 547 -10.55 16.54 -10.75
N GLY A 548 -9.48 16.68 -9.95
CA GLY A 548 -8.24 15.99 -10.23
C GLY A 548 -7.05 16.59 -9.49
N GLU A 549 -5.91 15.95 -9.71
CA GLU A 549 -4.61 16.30 -9.13
C GLU A 549 -3.55 16.37 -10.23
N ILE A 550 -2.64 17.31 -10.08
CA ILE A 550 -1.35 17.34 -10.78
C ILE A 550 -0.27 17.36 -9.71
N SER A 551 0.69 16.46 -9.78
CA SER A 551 1.83 16.42 -8.87
C SER A 551 3.16 16.41 -9.61
N LEU A 552 4.15 17.09 -9.02
CA LEU A 552 5.54 17.12 -9.43
C LEU A 552 6.37 16.62 -8.28
N PHE A 553 7.38 15.81 -8.57
CA PHE A 553 8.26 15.29 -7.54
C PHE A 553 9.72 15.26 -7.97
N ARG A 554 10.60 15.31 -6.99
CA ARG A 554 12.03 15.05 -7.13
C ARG A 554 12.52 14.32 -5.87
N ASN A 555 13.35 13.30 -6.05
CA ASN A 555 13.99 12.56 -4.97
C ASN A 555 15.47 12.39 -5.29
N ASP A 556 16.34 13.02 -4.51
CA ASP A 556 17.78 12.86 -4.59
C ASP A 556 18.20 11.81 -3.55
N ILE A 557 18.72 10.67 -4.00
CA ILE A 557 19.05 9.52 -3.16
C ILE A 557 20.56 9.31 -3.15
N SER A 558 21.17 9.43 -1.98
CA SER A 558 22.55 9.03 -1.76
C SER A 558 22.61 7.53 -1.49
N ASN A 559 23.62 6.87 -2.06
CA ASN A 559 23.81 5.41 -1.98
C ASN A 559 22.59 4.61 -2.47
N PHE A 560 21.99 4.97 -3.58
CA PHE A 560 20.97 4.16 -4.23
C PHE A 560 21.52 2.76 -4.53
N ILE A 561 20.99 1.73 -3.88
CA ILE A 561 21.48 0.36 -3.96
C ILE A 561 20.79 -0.37 -5.10
N PHE A 562 21.54 -0.96 -6.00
CA PHE A 562 20.97 -1.74 -7.10
C PHE A 562 21.91 -2.88 -7.52
N ARG A 563 21.38 -3.84 -8.27
CA ARG A 563 22.14 -4.94 -8.86
C ARG A 563 22.87 -4.42 -10.08
N ASN A 564 24.18 -4.37 -9.99
CA ASN A 564 25.07 -3.98 -11.09
C ASN A 564 25.59 -5.24 -11.80
N PRO A 565 25.36 -5.40 -13.11
CA PRO A 565 25.93 -6.53 -13.84
C PRO A 565 27.46 -6.42 -13.91
N ILE A 566 28.15 -7.52 -13.65
CA ILE A 566 29.59 -7.65 -13.85
C ILE A 566 29.87 -8.77 -14.86
N SER A 567 30.98 -8.65 -15.60
CA SER A 567 31.38 -9.66 -16.57
C SER A 567 32.01 -10.88 -15.89
N ASP A 568 32.05 -12.01 -16.61
CA ASP A 568 32.73 -13.24 -16.18
C ASP A 568 34.22 -13.00 -15.89
N ASP A 569 34.90 -12.21 -16.71
CA ASP A 569 36.30 -11.84 -16.48
C ASP A 569 36.49 -11.02 -15.21
N GLU A 570 35.57 -10.08 -14.92
CA GLU A 570 35.58 -9.29 -13.69
C GLU A 570 35.30 -10.16 -12.48
N PHE A 571 34.29 -11.05 -12.55
CA PHE A 571 34.00 -11.99 -11.48
C PHE A 571 35.21 -12.87 -11.18
N ALA A 572 35.82 -13.48 -12.22
CA ALA A 572 36.98 -14.33 -12.07
C ALA A 572 38.20 -13.58 -11.46
N ALA A 573 38.38 -12.32 -11.87
CA ALA A 573 39.49 -11.47 -11.35
C ALA A 573 39.29 -11.09 -9.87
N ARG A 574 38.03 -10.98 -9.41
CA ARG A 574 37.65 -10.57 -8.06
C ARG A 574 37.18 -11.71 -7.17
N HIS A 575 37.21 -12.97 -7.64
CA HIS A 575 36.68 -14.12 -6.92
C HIS A 575 37.22 -14.22 -5.49
N GLY A 576 38.52 -14.12 -5.28
CA GLY A 576 39.12 -14.13 -3.95
C GLY A 576 38.72 -12.97 -3.03
N GLU A 577 38.30 -11.81 -3.59
CA GLU A 577 37.71 -10.71 -2.83
C GLU A 577 36.32 -11.10 -2.28
N PHE A 578 35.51 -11.74 -3.12
CA PHE A 578 34.18 -12.19 -2.74
C PHE A 578 34.22 -13.31 -1.70
N ASP A 579 35.12 -14.29 -1.86
CA ASP A 579 35.32 -15.37 -0.91
C ASP A 579 35.72 -14.86 0.47
N LEU A 580 36.60 -13.86 0.54
CA LEU A 580 36.97 -13.21 1.78
C LEU A 580 35.81 -12.47 2.46
N ARG A 581 34.87 -11.92 1.67
CA ARG A 581 33.67 -11.27 2.23
C ARG A 581 32.72 -12.26 2.90
N PHE A 582 32.58 -13.45 2.33
CA PHE A 582 31.60 -14.45 2.74
C PHE A 582 32.18 -15.64 3.48
N ASN A 583 33.50 -15.64 3.76
CA ASN A 583 34.23 -16.72 4.45
C ASN A 583 34.03 -18.09 3.75
N THR A 584 33.99 -18.10 2.44
CA THR A 584 33.79 -19.31 1.65
C THR A 584 35.16 -19.85 1.21
N GLU A 585 35.45 -21.10 1.52
CA GLU A 585 36.55 -21.88 0.89
C GLU A 585 35.92 -22.71 -0.25
N THR A 586 35.24 -22.09 -1.20
CA THR A 586 34.49 -22.86 -2.19
C THR A 586 35.25 -23.03 -3.50
N GLU A 587 35.90 -24.17 -3.60
CA GLU A 587 36.07 -24.86 -4.89
C GLU A 587 34.67 -25.35 -5.32
N GLY A 588 33.96 -24.68 -6.22
CA GLY A 588 32.76 -25.26 -6.84
C GLY A 588 31.51 -24.43 -6.99
N ASN A 589 31.50 -23.16 -6.58
CA ASN A 589 30.35 -22.27 -6.85
C ASN A 589 30.51 -21.46 -8.15
N ASP A 590 31.35 -21.89 -9.05
CA ASP A 590 31.42 -21.30 -10.41
C ASP A 590 30.23 -21.81 -11.21
N PRO A 591 29.30 -20.94 -11.64
CA PRO A 591 28.12 -21.34 -12.40
C PRO A 591 28.42 -21.86 -13.80
N GLY A 592 29.70 -21.92 -14.20
CA GLY A 592 30.05 -22.41 -15.54
C GLY A 592 29.69 -21.48 -16.69
N GLY A 593 29.41 -20.20 -16.42
CA GLY A 593 29.13 -19.19 -17.43
C GLY A 593 27.68 -19.15 -17.95
N GLU A 594 26.75 -19.85 -17.29
CA GLU A 594 25.33 -19.87 -17.70
C GLU A 594 24.51 -18.74 -17.08
N LEU A 595 24.87 -18.26 -15.88
CA LEU A 595 24.16 -17.22 -15.14
C LEU A 595 24.89 -15.86 -15.24
N GLN A 596 24.11 -14.79 -15.37
CA GLN A 596 24.65 -13.43 -15.31
C GLN A 596 25.03 -13.07 -13.87
N TYR A 597 26.24 -12.57 -13.65
CA TYR A 597 26.70 -12.09 -12.35
C TYR A 597 26.18 -10.69 -12.05
N PHE A 598 25.71 -10.48 -10.82
CA PHE A 598 25.28 -9.18 -10.30
C PHE A 598 25.86 -8.90 -8.92
N GLU A 599 26.52 -7.77 -8.77
CA GLU A 599 26.96 -7.27 -7.46
C GLU A 599 26.05 -6.15 -6.97
N PHE A 600 25.67 -6.16 -5.69
CA PHE A 600 24.96 -5.03 -5.09
C PHE A 600 25.91 -3.87 -4.82
N VAL A 601 25.64 -2.72 -5.43
CA VAL A 601 26.42 -1.49 -5.31
C VAL A 601 25.53 -0.32 -4.90
N GLY A 602 26.11 0.66 -4.17
CA GLY A 602 25.45 1.92 -3.82
C GLY A 602 26.06 3.09 -4.58
N ARG A 603 25.24 3.83 -5.34
CA ARG A 603 25.66 5.05 -6.08
C ARG A 603 24.61 6.14 -5.89
N ASP A 604 25.01 7.40 -5.96
CA ASP A 604 24.07 8.51 -5.84
C ASP A 604 23.19 8.63 -7.10
N ALA A 605 21.90 8.83 -6.88
CA ALA A 605 20.91 8.88 -7.95
C ALA A 605 19.90 10.02 -7.73
N THR A 606 19.35 10.51 -8.84
CA THR A 606 18.25 11.49 -8.85
C THR A 606 17.08 10.94 -9.62
N LEU A 607 15.89 10.92 -8.98
CA LEU A 607 14.62 10.63 -9.62
C LEU A 607 13.75 11.88 -9.64
N TRP A 608 13.06 12.14 -10.75
CA TRP A 608 12.09 13.22 -10.86
C TRP A 608 10.97 12.85 -11.83
N GLY A 609 9.82 13.47 -11.67
CA GLY A 609 8.72 13.18 -12.55
C GLY A 609 7.49 14.05 -12.32
N ALA A 610 6.46 13.71 -13.08
CA ALA A 610 5.15 14.35 -13.03
C ALA A 610 4.05 13.31 -13.12
N GLU A 611 2.98 13.53 -12.38
CA GLU A 611 1.78 12.72 -12.38
C GLU A 611 0.58 13.64 -12.52
N ALA A 612 -0.44 13.22 -13.23
CA ALA A 612 -1.70 13.93 -13.32
C ALA A 612 -2.84 12.93 -13.48
N HIS A 613 -3.96 13.19 -12.83
CA HIS A 613 -5.19 12.45 -13.07
C HIS A 613 -6.40 13.34 -12.82
N GLY A 614 -7.51 13.01 -13.42
CA GLY A 614 -8.74 13.72 -13.15
C GLY A 614 -9.88 13.38 -14.12
N ASP A 615 -11.04 13.94 -13.76
CA ASP A 615 -12.30 13.81 -14.46
C ASP A 615 -12.75 15.16 -15.00
N LEU A 616 -13.15 15.18 -16.28
CA LEU A 616 -13.79 16.31 -16.93
C LEU A 616 -15.25 15.98 -17.20
N LYS A 617 -16.17 16.57 -16.44
CA LYS A 617 -17.62 16.36 -16.55
C LYS A 617 -18.16 17.22 -17.70
N PHE A 618 -18.34 16.65 -18.90
CA PHE A 618 -18.96 17.31 -20.07
C PHE A 618 -20.44 17.58 -19.81
N THR A 619 -21.12 16.58 -19.21
CA THR A 619 -22.48 16.67 -18.68
C THR A 619 -22.52 15.94 -17.33
N ALA A 620 -23.68 15.86 -16.68
CA ALA A 620 -23.84 15.02 -15.48
C ALA A 620 -23.61 13.52 -15.76
N GLN A 621 -23.81 13.08 -17.01
CA GLN A 621 -23.71 11.68 -17.42
C GLN A 621 -22.39 11.34 -18.13
N TRP A 622 -21.80 12.28 -18.88
CA TRP A 622 -20.60 12.04 -19.67
C TRP A 622 -19.37 12.65 -19.03
N ILE A 623 -18.41 11.80 -18.73
CA ILE A 623 -17.17 12.15 -18.03
C ILE A 623 -15.98 11.67 -18.86
N GLY A 624 -15.08 12.59 -19.18
CA GLY A 624 -13.75 12.25 -19.68
C GLY A 624 -12.82 11.98 -18.53
N GLU A 625 -12.11 10.87 -18.57
CA GLU A 625 -11.11 10.46 -17.59
C GLU A 625 -9.72 10.59 -18.20
N PHE A 626 -8.75 11.07 -17.43
CA PHE A 626 -7.38 11.08 -17.87
C PHE A 626 -6.42 10.73 -16.71
N THR A 627 -5.37 10.01 -17.05
CA THR A 627 -4.22 9.75 -16.17
C THR A 627 -2.95 9.93 -16.99
N PHE A 628 -1.94 10.52 -16.40
CA PHE A 628 -0.62 10.65 -16.98
C PHE A 628 0.42 10.47 -15.89
N ASP A 629 1.46 9.72 -16.18
CA ASP A 629 2.63 9.59 -15.31
C ASP A 629 3.92 9.46 -16.11
N MET A 630 4.95 10.08 -15.58
CA MET A 630 6.31 9.97 -16.05
C MET A 630 7.29 10.01 -14.88
N VAL A 631 8.32 9.21 -14.97
CA VAL A 631 9.47 9.26 -14.07
C VAL A 631 10.76 9.10 -14.87
N ARG A 632 11.78 9.79 -14.42
CA ARG A 632 13.15 9.64 -14.92
C ARG A 632 14.09 9.49 -13.73
N GLY A 633 14.94 8.47 -13.79
CA GLY A 633 16.00 8.21 -12.82
C GLY A 633 17.35 8.15 -13.48
N THR A 634 18.36 8.79 -12.89
CA THR A 634 19.73 8.82 -13.38
C THR A 634 20.73 8.70 -12.24
N LEU A 635 21.85 8.04 -12.50
CA LEU A 635 23.02 8.07 -11.63
C LEU A 635 23.72 9.42 -11.74
N ASN A 636 24.14 10.00 -10.61
CA ASN A 636 24.65 11.37 -10.58
C ASN A 636 26.10 11.49 -11.07
N ASP A 637 26.89 10.43 -10.95
CA ASP A 637 28.31 10.40 -11.32
C ASP A 637 28.54 10.17 -12.82
N THR A 638 27.73 9.31 -13.46
CA THR A 638 27.88 8.96 -14.90
C THR A 638 26.78 9.53 -15.76
N ASN A 639 25.67 9.99 -15.17
CA ASN A 639 24.43 10.39 -15.86
C ASN A 639 23.81 9.25 -16.68
N GLU A 640 24.12 8.00 -16.35
CA GLU A 640 23.44 6.82 -16.88
C GLU A 640 22.03 6.71 -16.30
N ASN A 641 21.10 6.10 -17.05
CA ASN A 641 19.77 5.85 -16.55
C ASN A 641 19.82 4.80 -15.42
N LEU A 642 18.87 4.86 -14.50
CA LEU A 642 18.67 3.78 -13.52
C LEU A 642 18.08 2.54 -14.20
N PRO A 643 18.38 1.34 -13.70
CA PRO A 643 17.80 0.10 -14.23
C PRO A 643 16.28 0.04 -14.00
N ARG A 644 15.58 -0.59 -14.92
CA ARG A 644 14.16 -0.93 -14.85
C ARG A 644 13.24 0.25 -14.49
N MET A 645 13.46 1.38 -15.15
CA MET A 645 12.58 2.54 -15.00
C MET A 645 11.31 2.37 -15.85
N PRO A 646 10.11 2.66 -15.31
CA PRO A 646 8.88 2.54 -16.09
C PRO A 646 8.85 3.52 -17.27
N PRO A 647 8.25 3.14 -18.40
CA PRO A 647 8.01 4.04 -19.53
C PRO A 647 7.01 5.14 -19.15
N TYR A 648 6.99 6.25 -19.90
CA TYR A 648 5.94 7.27 -19.77
C TYR A 648 4.60 6.68 -20.21
N ARG A 649 3.55 7.00 -19.48
CA ARG A 649 2.24 6.45 -19.70
C ARG A 649 1.14 7.51 -19.67
N GLY A 650 0.13 7.34 -20.53
CA GLY A 650 -1.10 8.12 -20.50
C GLY A 650 -2.32 7.22 -20.67
N ILE A 651 -3.37 7.45 -19.89
CA ILE A 651 -4.67 6.79 -20.03
C ILE A 651 -5.69 7.87 -20.37
N LEU A 652 -6.45 7.67 -21.44
CA LEU A 652 -7.54 8.54 -21.83
C LEU A 652 -8.82 7.72 -21.91
N GLY A 653 -9.83 8.11 -21.16
CA GLY A 653 -11.10 7.40 -21.05
C GLY A 653 -12.32 8.29 -21.28
N LEU A 654 -13.41 7.65 -21.61
CA LEU A 654 -14.74 8.25 -21.64
C LEU A 654 -15.72 7.33 -20.93
N ARG A 655 -16.44 7.88 -19.96
CA ARG A 655 -17.44 7.17 -19.16
C ARG A 655 -18.81 7.83 -19.31
N TYR A 656 -19.82 7.01 -19.53
CA TYR A 656 -21.22 7.36 -19.32
C TYR A 656 -21.68 6.77 -17.98
N GLN A 657 -22.33 7.59 -17.17
CA GLN A 657 -22.93 7.14 -15.91
C GLN A 657 -24.37 7.64 -15.77
N ASN A 658 -25.24 6.78 -15.27
CA ASN A 658 -26.63 7.13 -14.97
C ASN A 658 -27.26 6.07 -14.03
N ALA A 659 -27.79 6.50 -12.87
CA ALA A 659 -28.58 5.67 -11.95
C ALA A 659 -27.98 4.27 -11.66
N GLY A 660 -26.70 4.19 -11.29
CA GLY A 660 -26.00 2.94 -11.01
C GLY A 660 -25.40 2.24 -12.24
N LEU A 661 -25.74 2.65 -13.45
CA LEU A 661 -25.12 2.19 -14.69
C LEU A 661 -23.86 3.04 -14.99
N GLN A 662 -22.76 2.38 -15.25
CA GLN A 662 -21.56 2.96 -15.82
C GLN A 662 -21.15 2.16 -17.05
N VAL A 663 -20.90 2.82 -18.16
CA VAL A 663 -20.35 2.20 -19.37
C VAL A 663 -19.25 3.10 -19.90
N GLY A 664 -18.12 2.54 -20.19
CA GLY A 664 -16.99 3.34 -20.64
C GLY A 664 -15.90 2.53 -21.32
N GLY A 665 -14.87 3.23 -21.69
CA GLY A 665 -13.66 2.65 -22.22
C GLY A 665 -12.54 3.65 -22.20
N GLY A 666 -11.32 3.14 -22.32
CA GLY A 666 -10.13 3.97 -22.33
C GLY A 666 -8.99 3.32 -23.10
N VAL A 667 -8.12 4.16 -23.61
CA VAL A 667 -6.89 3.76 -24.26
C VAL A 667 -5.73 4.02 -23.31
N ASN A 668 -4.95 2.97 -23.04
CA ASN A 668 -3.68 3.06 -22.34
C ASN A 668 -2.56 3.22 -23.38
N LEU A 669 -1.86 4.33 -23.34
CA LEU A 669 -0.78 4.72 -24.23
C LEU A 669 0.54 4.64 -23.46
N VAL A 670 1.45 3.78 -23.87
CA VAL A 670 2.76 3.59 -23.24
C VAL A 670 3.84 3.92 -24.25
N ALA A 671 4.77 4.77 -23.86
CA ALA A 671 5.88 5.18 -24.72
C ALA A 671 6.94 4.07 -24.83
N THR A 672 7.75 4.12 -25.88
CA THR A 672 8.98 3.33 -25.97
C THR A 672 9.89 3.63 -24.77
N GLN A 673 10.45 2.57 -24.17
CA GLN A 673 11.45 2.70 -23.13
C GLN A 673 12.81 2.27 -23.64
N ASP A 674 13.57 3.27 -24.06
CA ASP A 674 14.94 3.15 -24.56
C ASP A 674 15.99 3.75 -23.59
N ARG A 675 15.52 4.32 -22.47
CA ARG A 675 16.37 4.82 -21.39
C ARG A 675 16.65 3.70 -20.40
N VAL A 676 17.58 2.84 -20.77
CA VAL A 676 17.94 1.61 -20.06
C VAL A 676 19.31 1.73 -19.41
N TYR A 677 19.63 0.84 -18.48
CA TYR A 677 20.93 0.74 -17.81
C TYR A 677 21.74 -0.44 -18.36
N GLY A 678 23.01 -0.20 -18.66
CA GLY A 678 23.92 -1.26 -19.12
C GLY A 678 23.39 -2.01 -20.35
N ALA A 679 23.33 -3.33 -20.27
CA ALA A 679 22.84 -4.22 -21.33
C ALA A 679 21.32 -4.51 -21.23
N GLU A 680 20.57 -3.78 -20.41
CA GLU A 680 19.12 -3.96 -20.31
C GLU A 680 18.44 -3.70 -21.67
N ALA A 681 17.59 -4.63 -22.13
CA ALA A 681 16.90 -4.47 -23.40
C ALA A 681 15.82 -3.38 -23.36
N PRO A 682 15.71 -2.53 -24.40
CA PRO A 682 14.60 -1.58 -24.53
C PRO A 682 13.29 -2.32 -24.84
N THR A 683 12.15 -1.61 -24.68
CA THR A 683 10.83 -2.12 -25.10
C THR A 683 10.13 -1.10 -25.96
N ASP A 684 9.39 -1.58 -26.96
CA ASP A 684 8.59 -0.74 -27.83
C ASP A 684 7.39 -0.14 -27.09
N GLY A 685 6.94 1.04 -27.54
CA GLY A 685 5.71 1.65 -27.11
C GLY A 685 4.49 0.91 -27.65
N TYR A 686 3.37 0.99 -26.96
CA TYR A 686 2.14 0.30 -27.35
C TYR A 686 0.88 1.07 -26.94
N ALA A 687 -0.26 0.63 -27.48
CA ALA A 687 -1.58 1.16 -27.14
C ALA A 687 -2.56 0.00 -26.92
N THR A 688 -3.14 -0.11 -25.74
CA THR A 688 -4.19 -1.09 -25.45
C THR A 688 -5.53 -0.41 -25.22
N LEU A 689 -6.60 -1.03 -25.70
CA LEU A 689 -8.00 -0.58 -25.52
C LEU A 689 -8.67 -1.41 -24.43
N ARG A 690 -9.23 -0.75 -23.42
CA ARG A 690 -10.10 -1.33 -22.41
C ARG A 690 -11.53 -0.83 -22.60
N LEU A 691 -12.51 -1.74 -22.52
CA LEU A 691 -13.93 -1.42 -22.48
C LEU A 691 -14.54 -2.01 -21.20
N TYR A 692 -15.52 -1.33 -20.62
CA TYR A 692 -16.19 -1.84 -19.43
C TYR A 692 -17.66 -1.40 -19.35
N GLY A 693 -18.43 -2.18 -18.61
CA GLY A 693 -19.77 -1.83 -18.18
C GLY A 693 -20.01 -2.34 -16.77
N SER A 694 -20.54 -1.51 -15.90
CA SER A 694 -20.88 -1.84 -14.51
C SER A 694 -22.30 -1.39 -14.20
N TYR A 695 -23.03 -2.24 -13.48
CA TYR A 695 -24.39 -1.91 -13.04
C TYR A 695 -24.56 -2.27 -11.57
N SER A 696 -24.86 -1.25 -10.76
CA SER A 696 -25.15 -1.39 -9.33
C SER A 696 -26.63 -1.16 -9.07
N PHE A 697 -27.26 -2.06 -8.31
CA PHE A 697 -28.65 -1.95 -7.89
C PHE A 697 -28.89 -2.54 -6.52
N THR A 698 -29.85 -2.00 -5.79
CA THR A 698 -30.26 -2.53 -4.48
C THR A 698 -31.51 -3.41 -4.62
N LYS A 699 -31.43 -4.64 -4.07
CA LYS A 699 -32.57 -5.56 -3.99
C LYS A 699 -32.55 -6.28 -2.64
N ALA A 700 -33.65 -6.35 -1.95
CA ALA A 700 -33.80 -7.01 -0.64
C ALA A 700 -32.79 -6.49 0.41
N ARG A 701 -32.48 -5.21 0.42
CA ARG A 701 -31.46 -4.52 1.26
C ARG A 701 -30.02 -4.94 0.97
N MET A 702 -29.78 -5.61 -0.12
CA MET A 702 -28.43 -5.99 -0.59
C MET A 702 -28.04 -5.14 -1.78
N LEU A 703 -26.79 -4.68 -1.81
CA LEU A 703 -26.21 -3.99 -2.95
C LEU A 703 -25.57 -5.03 -3.88
N HIS A 704 -26.03 -5.06 -5.12
CA HIS A 704 -25.50 -5.90 -6.17
C HIS A 704 -24.74 -5.05 -7.17
N THR A 705 -23.53 -5.43 -7.50
CA THR A 705 -22.73 -4.78 -8.56
C THR A 705 -22.26 -5.86 -9.53
N LEU A 706 -22.57 -5.68 -10.80
CA LEU A 706 -22.10 -6.54 -11.89
C LEU A 706 -21.22 -5.71 -12.80
N THR A 707 -19.98 -6.11 -12.99
CA THR A 707 -18.98 -5.44 -13.84
C THR A 707 -18.47 -6.39 -14.90
N ALA A 708 -18.61 -6.02 -16.17
CA ALA A 708 -18.03 -6.73 -17.30
C ALA A 708 -16.92 -5.87 -17.93
N ARG A 709 -15.78 -6.48 -18.25
CA ARG A 709 -14.63 -5.78 -18.86
C ARG A 709 -14.06 -6.57 -20.02
N LEU A 710 -13.54 -5.85 -20.99
CA LEU A 710 -12.75 -6.38 -22.10
C LEU A 710 -11.39 -5.66 -22.08
N GLU A 711 -10.38 -6.33 -21.57
CA GLU A 711 -9.01 -5.87 -21.51
C GLU A 711 -8.28 -6.20 -22.82
N ASN A 712 -7.37 -5.34 -23.24
CA ASN A 712 -6.64 -5.48 -24.49
C ASN A 712 -7.58 -5.87 -25.67
N ALA A 713 -8.65 -5.09 -25.84
CA ALA A 713 -9.74 -5.42 -26.78
C ALA A 713 -9.27 -5.58 -28.24
N THR A 714 -8.20 -4.92 -28.63
CA THR A 714 -7.55 -5.00 -29.94
C THR A 714 -6.65 -6.22 -30.09
N ASN A 715 -6.37 -6.95 -29.00
CA ASN A 715 -5.41 -8.05 -28.94
C ASN A 715 -3.98 -7.61 -29.37
N GLU A 716 -3.58 -6.46 -28.88
CA GLU A 716 -2.24 -5.89 -29.09
C GLU A 716 -1.17 -6.78 -28.48
N LEU A 717 -0.10 -7.01 -29.23
CA LEU A 717 1.11 -7.66 -28.74
C LEU A 717 1.98 -6.61 -28.05
N TYR A 718 2.18 -6.72 -26.75
CA TYR A 718 2.98 -5.77 -26.00
C TYR A 718 3.78 -6.43 -24.88
N ARG A 719 4.81 -5.72 -24.42
CA ARG A 719 5.71 -6.15 -23.35
C ARG A 719 5.76 -5.12 -22.25
N ASN A 720 5.55 -5.55 -21.00
CA ASN A 720 5.75 -4.68 -19.85
C ASN A 720 7.25 -4.53 -19.58
N HIS A 721 7.77 -3.30 -19.66
CA HIS A 721 9.21 -3.04 -19.46
C HIS A 721 9.74 -3.52 -18.10
N LEU A 722 8.91 -3.54 -17.08
CA LEU A 722 9.26 -3.98 -15.71
C LEU A 722 9.09 -5.49 -15.50
N ASN A 723 8.61 -6.24 -16.50
CA ASN A 723 8.61 -7.69 -16.46
C ASN A 723 10.06 -8.18 -16.66
N TYR A 724 10.53 -9.03 -15.75
CA TYR A 724 11.90 -9.57 -15.83
C TYR A 724 12.09 -10.51 -17.01
N LEU A 725 11.00 -11.11 -17.48
CA LEU A 725 10.96 -11.98 -18.67
C LEU A 725 10.54 -11.24 -19.96
N LYS A 726 10.62 -9.89 -19.97
CA LYS A 726 10.15 -9.06 -21.10
C LYS A 726 10.78 -9.43 -22.45
N ASP A 727 12.01 -9.96 -22.44
CA ASP A 727 12.73 -10.32 -23.67
C ASP A 727 12.18 -11.62 -24.27
N GLN A 728 11.59 -12.48 -23.44
CA GLN A 728 11.06 -13.79 -23.82
C GLN A 728 9.53 -13.77 -23.94
N LEU A 729 8.83 -13.09 -23.03
CA LEU A 729 7.37 -13.21 -22.87
C LEU A 729 6.64 -11.87 -23.09
N PRO A 730 5.65 -11.88 -24.01
CA PRO A 730 4.66 -10.80 -24.06
C PRO A 730 3.65 -10.89 -22.92
N GLU A 731 2.92 -9.80 -22.72
CA GLU A 731 1.80 -9.72 -21.76
C GLU A 731 0.53 -10.42 -22.29
N MET A 732 -0.45 -10.61 -21.41
CA MET A 732 -1.73 -11.25 -21.74
C MET A 732 -2.41 -10.59 -22.94
N GLY A 733 -2.89 -11.41 -23.87
CA GLY A 733 -3.75 -11.01 -24.98
C GLY A 733 -5.13 -10.58 -24.50
N ARG A 734 -6.08 -10.46 -25.45
CA ARG A 734 -7.47 -10.07 -25.17
C ARG A 734 -8.09 -10.93 -24.08
N THR A 735 -8.66 -10.28 -23.06
CA THR A 735 -9.28 -10.94 -21.91
C THR A 735 -10.65 -10.33 -21.63
N PHE A 736 -11.70 -11.17 -21.65
CA PHE A 736 -13.00 -10.77 -21.10
C PHE A 736 -13.05 -11.19 -19.62
N ARG A 737 -13.49 -10.26 -18.76
CA ARG A 737 -13.69 -10.52 -17.32
C ARG A 737 -15.09 -10.13 -16.87
N LEU A 738 -15.61 -10.89 -15.93
CA LEU A 738 -16.87 -10.61 -15.26
C LEU A 738 -16.64 -10.66 -13.74
N VAL A 739 -17.02 -9.57 -13.06
CA VAL A 739 -16.96 -9.47 -11.60
C VAL A 739 -18.36 -9.21 -11.07
N TYR A 740 -18.78 -10.00 -10.08
CA TYR A 740 -20.03 -9.76 -9.35
C TYR A 740 -19.75 -9.58 -7.88
N THR A 741 -20.21 -8.45 -7.33
CA THR A 741 -20.07 -8.12 -5.90
C THR A 741 -21.44 -7.98 -5.26
N LEU A 742 -21.59 -8.56 -4.07
CA LEU A 742 -22.80 -8.52 -3.25
C LEU A 742 -22.44 -7.98 -1.86
N GLY A 743 -23.01 -6.82 -1.46
CA GLY A 743 -22.90 -6.27 -0.13
C GLY A 743 -24.24 -6.34 0.62
N PHE A 744 -24.23 -6.64 1.93
CA PHE A 744 -25.42 -6.72 2.77
C PHE A 744 -25.19 -6.25 4.21
#